data_6735df57cb12e309fe3e849af81dae6a
#
_entry.id   6735df57cb12e309fe3e849af81dae6a
#
_cell.length_a   1.000
_cell.length_b   1.000
_cell.length_c   1.000
_cell.angle_alpha   90.00
_cell.angle_beta   90.00
_cell.angle_gamma   90.00
#
_symmetry.space_group_name_H-M   'P 1'
#
loop_
_entity.id
_entity.type
_entity.pdbx_description
1 polymer ?
#
loop_
_entity_poly.entity_id
_entity_poly.type
_entity_poly.pdbx_seq_one_letter_code
_entity_poly.pdbx_strand_id
1 'polypeptide(L)'
;MIRKLLSALLLRSFLVNRISTPFEMLLAVALLLGISTPIHADDPTPARYQSILAKAVRHVAEDTLPSVVTIEVIGVMQANGEVRQDAPTSGVVIDEQGHVLTSSWVTGGDSASIIVNAPSGKRFPAEVVAKDEHRDLVLLKVSSPDETWQPIAFSTNDPANDKVGETMVAVARYGENNTPMVSTGILSAVGRLDGTAIQTDARISPAFYGGPLVDLKGRFRGIVIPAVGEGGAEDPTAWYDSGIAFAVPSTIIAQKLDRLRRGENIQQGLLGFVVAGSDPYAEGTELSVVRKRSPADKAGLKVGDELKSIGGQNVTRRQEIKLALGQYDAGDEVEIEYERDGQRMSSAATMIATIPPLQPQFIGLIAADEVTEQTEEEDTEDESDSSTSVIVQHVWNKSPADGKLKVNDRLIQLDGSPILDSNAMRQRLWASDPDIPIELTIERDGKEQVVSVDPLTLDGPLDRIEAFETTKSSPADEWSVETLQLPDITNAAAIWYPKQEPAVGTSPTEAPTTPLALAIVLAPPKDRDPSAMLDPWKDLARQHHVAVCVICSDGDDQWRPNEVDAISKLTAASLKQSSASPSAVALIGGGAFMLDEKANPADSMALGASLSTVNVFSGVAISNETEPPAVRLRKDGPPRLLRVLIPSPPNSELPFWAETLRRIGCPLQTTLTLNRDLCLQWTRSLLAM
;
A
#
# COMPACT_ATOMS: atom_id res chain seq x y z
N MET A 1 44.13 33.14 -19.61
CA MET A 1 44.09 34.23 -20.60
C MET A 1 45.18 35.28 -20.40
N ILE A 2 45.47 35.76 -19.20
CA ILE A 2 46.50 36.81 -18.91
C ILE A 2 47.94 36.37 -19.17
N ARG A 3 48.35 35.10 -18.98
CA ARG A 3 49.71 34.58 -19.25
C ARG A 3 50.06 34.48 -20.76
N LYS A 4 49.06 34.30 -21.65
CA LYS A 4 49.26 34.28 -23.12
C LYS A 4 49.37 35.68 -23.70
N LEU A 5 48.81 36.71 -23.08
CA LEU A 5 48.94 38.11 -23.46
C LEU A 5 50.31 38.71 -23.06
N LEU A 6 50.86 38.31 -21.91
CA LEU A 6 52.19 38.76 -21.50
C LEU A 6 53.34 38.15 -22.34
N SER A 7 53.20 36.89 -22.80
CA SER A 7 54.22 36.28 -23.69
C SER A 7 54.20 36.89 -25.11
N ALA A 8 53.02 37.34 -25.59
CA ALA A 8 52.92 38.02 -26.89
C ALA A 8 53.49 39.46 -26.83
N LEU A 9 53.36 40.14 -25.69
CA LEU A 9 53.94 41.49 -25.49
C LEU A 9 55.46 41.48 -25.32
N LEU A 10 56.00 40.46 -24.64
CA LEU A 10 57.46 40.26 -24.51
C LEU A 10 58.17 39.85 -25.83
N LEU A 11 57.50 39.07 -26.69
CA LEU A 11 58.07 38.81 -28.06
C LEU A 11 58.03 40.04 -28.94
N ARG A 12 57.10 40.94 -28.79
CA ARG A 12 57.05 42.23 -29.56
C ARG A 12 58.18 43.19 -29.19
N SER A 13 58.62 43.27 -27.95
CA SER A 13 59.68 44.13 -27.48
C SER A 13 61.07 43.62 -27.90
N PHE A 14 61.24 42.31 -28.12
CA PHE A 14 62.52 41.71 -28.57
C PHE A 14 62.77 41.80 -30.07
N LEU A 15 61.69 41.82 -30.88
CA LEU A 15 61.81 41.86 -32.33
C LEU A 15 62.11 43.29 -32.91
N VAL A 16 61.58 44.35 -32.18
CA VAL A 16 61.72 45.74 -32.66
C VAL A 16 63.14 46.33 -32.49
N ASN A 17 63.99 45.78 -31.64
CA ASN A 17 65.30 46.30 -31.32
C ASN A 17 66.49 45.71 -32.17
N ARG A 18 66.24 44.84 -33.14
CA ARG A 18 67.29 44.20 -33.96
C ARG A 18 67.09 44.29 -35.48
N ILE A 19 66.10 45.02 -35.98
CA ILE A 19 65.87 45.13 -37.44
C ILE A 19 66.72 46.33 -37.99
N SER A 20 67.82 46.02 -38.61
CA SER A 20 68.80 47.03 -39.15
C SER A 20 68.85 47.15 -40.66
N THR A 21 68.03 46.39 -41.40
CA THR A 21 67.98 46.46 -42.85
C THR A 21 66.54 46.52 -43.40
N PRO A 22 66.27 47.23 -44.51
CA PRO A 22 64.91 47.34 -45.07
C PRO A 22 64.36 45.97 -45.53
N PHE A 23 65.17 44.93 -45.74
CA PHE A 23 64.76 43.60 -46.12
C PHE A 23 64.19 42.80 -44.92
N GLU A 24 64.79 42.96 -43.75
CA GLU A 24 64.31 42.33 -42.51
C GLU A 24 62.98 42.92 -42.01
N MET A 25 62.81 44.21 -42.28
CA MET A 25 61.54 44.91 -41.97
C MET A 25 60.43 44.42 -42.91
N LEU A 26 60.68 44.17 -44.17
CA LEU A 26 59.73 43.60 -45.12
C LEU A 26 59.34 42.14 -44.75
N LEU A 27 60.30 41.35 -44.30
CA LEU A 27 60.06 39.98 -43.84
C LEU A 27 59.28 39.95 -42.56
N ALA A 28 59.56 40.88 -41.63
CA ALA A 28 58.81 40.99 -40.38
C ALA A 28 57.35 41.46 -40.60
N VAL A 29 57.13 42.36 -41.55
CA VAL A 29 55.77 42.79 -41.95
C VAL A 29 55.01 41.69 -42.68
N ALA A 30 55.71 40.91 -43.54
CA ALA A 30 55.16 39.74 -44.24
C ALA A 30 54.79 38.63 -43.25
N LEU A 31 55.61 38.40 -42.18
CA LEU A 31 55.29 37.44 -41.10
C LEU A 31 54.14 37.94 -40.22
N LEU A 32 54.03 39.23 -39.95
CA LEU A 32 52.91 39.84 -39.21
C LEU A 32 51.59 39.86 -40.01
N LEU A 33 51.66 40.01 -41.32
CA LEU A 33 50.51 39.90 -42.23
C LEU A 33 50.08 38.45 -42.48
N GLY A 34 50.99 37.48 -42.38
CA GLY A 34 50.71 36.05 -42.53
C GLY A 34 50.09 35.40 -41.27
N ILE A 35 50.19 36.05 -40.10
CA ILE A 35 49.64 35.53 -38.84
C ILE A 35 48.20 36.06 -38.56
N SER A 36 47.74 36.94 -39.40
CA SER A 36 46.33 37.45 -39.29
C SER A 36 45.31 36.67 -40.15
N THR A 37 45.49 35.35 -40.27
CA THR A 37 44.30 34.53 -40.50
C THR A 37 43.53 34.56 -39.19
N PRO A 38 42.30 35.12 -39.14
CA PRO A 38 41.46 34.90 -38.00
C PRO A 38 41.25 33.37 -37.92
N ILE A 39 41.78 32.73 -36.88
CA ILE A 39 41.23 31.47 -36.42
C ILE A 39 39.84 31.87 -35.93
N HIS A 40 38.90 31.95 -36.86
CA HIS A 40 37.51 31.79 -36.55
C HIS A 40 37.41 30.34 -36.10
N ALA A 41 37.56 30.10 -34.79
CA ALA A 41 36.84 29.04 -34.17
C ALA A 41 35.38 29.43 -34.46
N ASP A 42 34.80 28.82 -35.48
CA ASP A 42 33.37 28.87 -35.73
C ASP A 42 32.71 28.38 -34.43
N ASP A 43 32.37 29.31 -33.55
CA ASP A 43 31.42 29.01 -32.48
C ASP A 43 30.16 28.50 -33.20
N PRO A 44 29.73 27.28 -32.98
CA PRO A 44 28.63 26.72 -33.74
C PRO A 44 27.43 27.60 -33.51
N THR A 45 26.93 28.24 -34.57
CA THR A 45 25.66 28.98 -34.49
C THR A 45 24.57 28.03 -33.98
N PRO A 46 23.56 28.52 -33.27
CA PRO A 46 22.44 27.68 -32.79
C PRO A 46 21.87 26.77 -33.88
N ALA A 47 21.76 27.25 -35.11
CA ALA A 47 21.30 26.46 -36.25
C ALA A 47 22.26 25.31 -36.64
N ARG A 48 23.56 25.51 -36.53
CA ARG A 48 24.57 24.46 -36.80
C ARG A 48 24.55 23.41 -35.69
N TYR A 49 24.40 23.84 -34.42
CA TYR A 49 24.27 22.93 -33.30
C TYR A 49 23.04 22.06 -33.46
N GLN A 50 21.85 22.64 -33.74
CA GLN A 50 20.62 21.90 -34.00
C GLN A 50 20.74 20.88 -35.15
N SER A 51 21.43 21.26 -36.25
CA SER A 51 21.66 20.36 -37.35
C SER A 51 22.55 19.17 -36.98
N ILE A 52 23.58 19.38 -36.14
CA ILE A 52 24.49 18.33 -35.68
C ILE A 52 23.71 17.39 -34.73
N LEU A 53 22.96 17.92 -33.79
CA LEU A 53 22.14 17.14 -32.85
C LEU A 53 21.11 16.30 -33.61
N ALA A 54 20.39 16.88 -34.56
CA ALA A 54 19.40 16.16 -35.37
C ALA A 54 20.01 15.03 -36.20
N LYS A 55 21.24 15.19 -36.69
CA LYS A 55 22.00 14.12 -37.39
C LYS A 55 22.37 13.01 -36.41
N ALA A 56 22.89 13.35 -35.22
CA ALA A 56 23.27 12.38 -34.20
C ALA A 56 22.05 11.56 -33.76
N VAL A 57 20.92 12.22 -33.49
CA VAL A 57 19.66 11.54 -33.08
C VAL A 57 19.19 10.57 -34.18
N ARG A 58 19.19 11.00 -35.47
CA ARG A 58 18.80 10.09 -36.55
C ARG A 58 19.73 8.89 -36.67
N HIS A 59 21.04 9.09 -36.60
CA HIS A 59 22.01 8.00 -36.67
C HIS A 59 21.81 6.97 -35.57
N VAL A 60 21.69 7.44 -34.32
CA VAL A 60 21.42 6.55 -33.16
C VAL A 60 20.09 5.82 -33.29
N ALA A 61 19.06 6.49 -33.81
CA ALA A 61 17.77 5.85 -34.04
C ALA A 61 17.86 4.78 -35.13
N GLU A 62 18.54 5.07 -36.26
CA GLU A 62 18.79 4.11 -37.36
C GLU A 62 19.53 2.87 -36.87
N ASP A 63 20.54 3.03 -36.02
CA ASP A 63 21.33 1.93 -35.46
C ASP A 63 20.53 1.10 -34.43
N THR A 64 19.58 1.72 -33.72
CA THR A 64 18.77 1.07 -32.67
C THR A 64 17.55 0.35 -33.23
N LEU A 65 16.92 0.90 -34.28
CA LEU A 65 15.65 0.39 -34.86
C LEU A 65 15.69 -1.09 -35.26
N PRO A 66 16.76 -1.72 -35.72
CA PRO A 66 16.78 -3.15 -36.02
C PRO A 66 16.51 -4.05 -34.78
N SER A 67 16.75 -3.54 -33.58
CA SER A 67 16.47 -4.25 -32.33
C SER A 67 15.09 -3.92 -31.73
N VAL A 68 14.29 -3.05 -32.38
CA VAL A 68 12.98 -2.60 -31.87
C VAL A 68 11.85 -3.28 -32.62
N VAL A 69 10.94 -3.88 -31.89
CA VAL A 69 9.72 -4.54 -32.41
C VAL A 69 8.46 -3.80 -31.94
N THR A 70 7.36 -3.99 -32.68
CA THR A 70 6.03 -3.57 -32.21
C THR A 70 5.30 -4.76 -31.61
N ILE A 71 4.58 -4.56 -30.52
CA ILE A 71 3.82 -5.58 -29.82
C ILE A 71 2.34 -5.21 -29.85
N GLU A 72 1.51 -6.13 -30.30
CA GLU A 72 0.08 -6.04 -30.33
C GLU A 72 -0.52 -7.12 -29.42
N VAL A 73 -1.51 -6.75 -28.62
CA VAL A 73 -2.24 -7.67 -27.77
C VAL A 73 -3.67 -7.77 -28.28
N ILE A 74 -4.12 -9.00 -28.50
CA ILE A 74 -5.43 -9.28 -29.08
C ILE A 74 -6.31 -9.99 -28.05
N GLY A 75 -7.56 -9.52 -27.88
CA GLY A 75 -8.57 -10.23 -27.11
C GLY A 75 -8.46 -10.02 -25.59
N VAL A 76 -8.00 -8.86 -25.13
CA VAL A 76 -8.07 -8.50 -23.70
C VAL A 76 -9.54 -8.35 -23.31
N MET A 77 -10.06 -9.27 -22.49
CA MET A 77 -11.39 -9.15 -21.90
C MET A 77 -11.34 -8.29 -20.64
N GLN A 78 -12.17 -7.26 -20.57
CA GLN A 78 -12.42 -6.51 -19.34
C GLN A 78 -13.39 -7.26 -18.43
N ALA A 79 -13.42 -6.91 -17.14
CA ALA A 79 -14.34 -7.51 -16.17
C ALA A 79 -15.84 -7.33 -16.55
N ASN A 80 -16.17 -6.35 -17.39
CA ASN A 80 -17.51 -6.11 -17.93
C ASN A 80 -17.84 -6.95 -19.20
N GLY A 81 -16.92 -7.80 -19.66
CA GLY A 81 -17.07 -8.64 -20.85
C GLY A 81 -16.79 -7.94 -22.19
N GLU A 82 -16.36 -6.67 -22.18
CA GLU A 82 -15.95 -5.97 -23.40
C GLU A 82 -14.52 -6.33 -23.78
N VAL A 83 -14.25 -6.44 -25.09
CA VAL A 83 -12.91 -6.67 -25.61
C VAL A 83 -12.20 -5.32 -25.76
N ARG A 84 -11.18 -5.09 -24.94
CA ARG A 84 -10.32 -3.91 -25.05
C ARG A 84 -9.32 -4.13 -26.17
N GLN A 85 -9.16 -3.13 -27.03
CA GLN A 85 -8.12 -3.08 -28.04
C GLN A 85 -7.10 -2.02 -27.60
N ASP A 86 -5.98 -2.49 -27.03
CA ASP A 86 -4.92 -1.58 -26.60
C ASP A 86 -4.10 -1.09 -27.78
N ALA A 87 -3.59 0.14 -27.66
CA ALA A 87 -2.66 0.67 -28.64
C ALA A 87 -1.38 -0.18 -28.67
N PRO A 88 -0.81 -0.48 -29.86
CA PRO A 88 0.45 -1.19 -29.95
C PRO A 88 1.57 -0.50 -29.15
N THR A 89 2.40 -1.30 -28.49
CA THR A 89 3.57 -0.86 -27.74
C THR A 89 4.85 -1.33 -28.41
N SER A 90 6.00 -0.97 -27.86
CA SER A 90 7.30 -1.42 -28.36
C SER A 90 7.91 -2.52 -27.50
N GLY A 91 8.88 -3.22 -28.06
CA GLY A 91 9.74 -4.17 -27.34
C GLY A 91 11.16 -4.14 -27.90
N VAL A 92 12.08 -4.68 -27.13
CA VAL A 92 13.50 -4.73 -27.46
C VAL A 92 13.96 -6.17 -27.58
N VAL A 93 14.55 -6.51 -28.73
CA VAL A 93 15.19 -7.81 -28.95
C VAL A 93 16.48 -7.87 -28.12
N ILE A 94 16.63 -8.90 -27.29
CA ILE A 94 17.75 -9.02 -26.36
C ILE A 94 18.71 -10.15 -26.70
N ASP A 95 18.33 -11.06 -27.60
CA ASP A 95 19.22 -12.11 -28.15
C ASP A 95 18.79 -12.60 -29.53
N GLU A 96 19.64 -13.39 -30.16
CA GLU A 96 19.42 -13.97 -31.49
C GLU A 96 18.35 -15.07 -31.50
N GLN A 97 17.96 -15.57 -30.31
CA GLN A 97 16.94 -16.59 -30.16
C GLN A 97 15.52 -16.04 -30.20
N GLY A 98 15.36 -14.70 -30.29
CA GLY A 98 14.06 -14.04 -30.35
C GLY A 98 13.41 -13.84 -28.99
N HIS A 99 14.20 -13.64 -27.95
CA HIS A 99 13.68 -13.08 -26.72
C HIS A 99 13.50 -11.57 -26.86
N VAL A 100 12.35 -11.09 -26.45
CA VAL A 100 11.96 -9.67 -26.50
C VAL A 100 11.62 -9.22 -25.10
N LEU A 101 12.26 -8.15 -24.63
CA LEU A 101 11.94 -7.51 -23.37
C LEU A 101 11.03 -6.30 -23.64
N THR A 102 9.96 -6.18 -22.85
CA THR A 102 8.98 -5.08 -22.96
C THR A 102 8.45 -4.70 -21.57
N SER A 103 7.59 -3.68 -21.51
CA SER A 103 6.84 -3.32 -20.29
C SER A 103 5.69 -4.31 -20.03
N SER A 104 5.39 -4.59 -18.76
CA SER A 104 4.25 -5.42 -18.37
C SER A 104 2.89 -4.77 -18.71
N TRP A 105 2.88 -3.50 -19.07
CA TRP A 105 1.72 -2.82 -19.63
C TRP A 105 1.02 -3.63 -20.73
N VAL A 106 1.80 -4.31 -21.55
CA VAL A 106 1.33 -5.22 -22.62
C VAL A 106 0.50 -6.40 -22.07
N THR A 107 0.78 -6.84 -20.86
CA THR A 107 0.14 -8.04 -20.27
C THR A 107 -0.85 -7.70 -19.15
N GLY A 108 -1.28 -6.45 -19.05
CA GLY A 108 -2.23 -5.95 -18.05
C GLY A 108 -3.67 -6.41 -18.33
N GLY A 109 -3.93 -7.71 -18.25
CA GLY A 109 -5.21 -8.36 -18.42
C GLY A 109 -5.05 -9.78 -18.99
N ASP A 110 -6.12 -10.57 -18.98
CA ASP A 110 -6.15 -11.88 -19.64
C ASP A 110 -6.17 -11.67 -21.16
N SER A 111 -5.00 -11.61 -21.78
CA SER A 111 -4.86 -11.49 -23.23
C SER A 111 -4.99 -12.85 -23.89
N ALA A 112 -5.78 -12.92 -24.97
CA ALA A 112 -5.90 -14.15 -25.74
C ALA A 112 -4.65 -14.46 -26.57
N SER A 113 -3.93 -13.43 -27.07
CA SER A 113 -2.74 -13.61 -27.89
C SER A 113 -1.85 -12.38 -27.89
N ILE A 114 -0.54 -12.59 -27.87
CA ILE A 114 0.51 -11.57 -28.05
C ILE A 114 1.14 -11.77 -29.42
N ILE A 115 1.14 -10.73 -30.24
CA ILE A 115 1.75 -10.72 -31.58
C ILE A 115 2.89 -9.74 -31.61
N VAL A 116 4.07 -10.19 -32.07
CA VAL A 116 5.25 -9.36 -32.27
C VAL A 116 5.44 -9.10 -33.76
N ASN A 117 5.45 -7.82 -34.14
CA ASN A 117 5.79 -7.39 -35.49
C ASN A 117 7.30 -7.14 -35.55
N ALA A 118 8.01 -7.98 -36.28
CA ALA A 118 9.46 -7.88 -36.46
C ALA A 118 9.84 -6.66 -37.33
N PRO A 119 11.10 -6.17 -37.25
CA PRO A 119 11.60 -5.12 -38.14
C PRO A 119 11.43 -5.42 -39.63
N SER A 120 11.44 -6.69 -40.02
CA SER A 120 11.17 -7.18 -41.37
C SER A 120 9.73 -6.96 -41.85
N GLY A 121 8.80 -6.58 -40.94
CA GLY A 121 7.36 -6.48 -41.21
C GLY A 121 6.60 -7.79 -41.07
N LYS A 122 7.25 -8.90 -40.76
CA LYS A 122 6.56 -10.18 -40.45
C LYS A 122 5.98 -10.17 -39.05
N ARG A 123 4.88 -10.90 -38.88
CA ARG A 123 4.14 -11.03 -37.64
C ARG A 123 4.29 -12.42 -37.08
N PHE A 124 4.64 -12.51 -35.78
CA PHE A 124 4.86 -13.77 -35.09
C PHE A 124 4.12 -13.82 -33.75
N PRO A 125 3.56 -14.98 -33.38
CA PRO A 125 3.06 -15.16 -32.02
C PRO A 125 4.20 -15.19 -31.01
N ALA A 126 3.93 -14.70 -29.81
CA ALA A 126 4.86 -14.72 -28.71
C ALA A 126 4.20 -15.20 -27.42
N GLU A 127 5.00 -15.82 -26.57
CA GLU A 127 4.59 -16.32 -25.26
C GLU A 127 5.35 -15.60 -24.15
N VAL A 128 4.72 -15.41 -22.98
CA VAL A 128 5.36 -14.85 -21.80
C VAL A 128 6.28 -15.90 -21.19
N VAL A 129 7.56 -15.58 -21.06
CA VAL A 129 8.55 -16.42 -20.37
C VAL A 129 8.52 -16.14 -18.87
N ALA A 130 8.64 -14.88 -18.48
CA ALA A 130 8.62 -14.44 -17.09
C ALA A 130 8.28 -12.93 -17.00
N LYS A 131 7.87 -12.51 -15.79
CA LYS A 131 7.56 -11.12 -15.46
C LYS A 131 8.48 -10.61 -14.35
N ASP A 132 8.97 -9.38 -14.48
CA ASP A 132 9.50 -8.60 -13.36
C ASP A 132 8.41 -7.61 -12.92
N GLU A 133 7.56 -8.05 -12.00
CA GLU A 133 6.45 -7.26 -11.46
C GLU A 133 6.96 -6.08 -10.61
N HIS A 134 8.18 -6.18 -10.11
CA HIS A 134 8.80 -5.11 -9.33
C HIS A 134 9.16 -3.90 -10.21
N ARG A 135 9.54 -4.14 -11.49
CA ARG A 135 10.06 -3.11 -12.39
C ARG A 135 9.25 -2.93 -13.66
N ASP A 136 8.05 -3.50 -13.69
CA ASP A 136 7.14 -3.40 -14.86
C ASP A 136 7.74 -3.95 -16.16
N LEU A 137 8.44 -5.08 -16.10
CA LEU A 137 9.05 -5.71 -17.27
C LEU A 137 8.48 -7.10 -17.55
N VAL A 138 8.41 -7.48 -18.81
CA VAL A 138 8.01 -8.82 -19.27
C VAL A 138 9.00 -9.31 -20.33
N LEU A 139 9.47 -10.53 -20.14
CA LEU A 139 10.25 -11.25 -21.14
C LEU A 139 9.32 -12.12 -21.99
N LEU A 140 9.33 -11.88 -23.30
CA LEU A 140 8.59 -12.65 -24.29
C LEU A 140 9.54 -13.56 -25.05
N LYS A 141 9.03 -14.72 -25.50
CA LYS A 141 9.67 -15.61 -26.48
C LYS A 141 8.86 -15.61 -27.77
N VAL A 142 9.47 -15.19 -28.85
CA VAL A 142 8.84 -15.15 -30.17
C VAL A 142 9.04 -16.49 -30.90
N SER A 143 7.96 -17.05 -31.40
CA SER A 143 7.97 -18.26 -32.23
C SER A 143 8.24 -17.90 -33.69
N SER A 144 9.52 -17.87 -34.10
CA SER A 144 9.95 -17.39 -35.41
C SER A 144 11.16 -18.17 -35.96
N PRO A 145 10.95 -19.38 -36.57
CA PRO A 145 12.05 -20.24 -36.97
C PRO A 145 12.97 -19.63 -38.07
N ASP A 146 12.44 -18.72 -38.88
CA ASP A 146 13.14 -18.20 -40.09
C ASP A 146 13.43 -16.68 -40.00
N GLU A 147 13.39 -16.08 -38.82
CA GLU A 147 13.68 -14.65 -38.63
C GLU A 147 15.08 -14.46 -38.05
N THR A 148 15.81 -13.48 -38.59
CA THR A 148 17.12 -13.09 -38.05
C THR A 148 16.95 -11.90 -37.12
N TRP A 149 17.11 -12.15 -35.81
CA TRP A 149 16.99 -11.14 -34.79
C TRP A 149 18.29 -10.38 -34.59
N GLN A 150 18.22 -9.05 -34.45
CA GLN A 150 19.36 -8.21 -34.12
C GLN A 150 19.21 -7.73 -32.67
N PRO A 151 19.96 -8.31 -31.71
CA PRO A 151 19.86 -7.93 -30.31
C PRO A 151 20.48 -6.56 -30.06
N ILE A 152 19.88 -5.82 -29.10
CA ILE A 152 20.46 -4.59 -28.58
C ILE A 152 21.70 -4.92 -27.74
N ALA A 153 22.75 -4.12 -27.90
CA ALA A 153 23.96 -4.29 -27.10
C ALA A 153 23.76 -3.71 -25.68
N PHE A 154 23.87 -4.55 -24.67
CA PHE A 154 23.87 -4.10 -23.29
C PHE A 154 25.15 -3.34 -22.97
N SER A 155 25.00 -2.15 -22.41
CA SER A 155 26.15 -1.37 -21.92
C SER A 155 26.66 -1.94 -20.61
N THR A 156 27.96 -2.16 -20.51
CA THR A 156 28.64 -2.59 -19.28
C THR A 156 29.05 -1.40 -18.39
N ASN A 157 28.54 -0.20 -18.67
CA ASN A 157 28.91 1.00 -17.92
C ASN A 157 28.33 0.99 -16.51
N ASP A 158 29.18 1.36 -15.56
CA ASP A 158 28.80 1.60 -14.17
C ASP A 158 27.72 2.71 -14.08
N PRO A 159 26.60 2.49 -13.38
CA PRO A 159 25.57 3.50 -13.12
C PRO A 159 26.13 4.80 -12.49
N ALA A 160 27.21 4.71 -11.73
CA ALA A 160 27.88 5.87 -11.13
C ALA A 160 28.40 6.88 -12.18
N ASN A 161 28.48 6.49 -13.46
CA ASN A 161 28.87 7.36 -14.57
C ASN A 161 27.69 8.02 -15.28
N ASP A 162 26.46 7.80 -14.81
CA ASP A 162 25.26 8.42 -15.37
C ASP A 162 25.22 9.89 -14.97
N LYS A 163 25.32 10.78 -15.95
CA LYS A 163 25.34 12.22 -15.71
C LYS A 163 23.99 12.83 -16.06
N VAL A 164 23.30 13.35 -15.03
CA VAL A 164 22.11 14.18 -15.24
C VAL A 164 22.43 15.29 -16.23
N GLY A 165 21.53 15.51 -17.21
CA GLY A 165 21.71 16.44 -18.32
C GLY A 165 22.26 15.82 -19.61
N GLU A 166 22.66 14.52 -19.62
CA GLU A 166 23.00 13.84 -20.87
C GLU A 166 21.77 13.67 -21.78
N THR A 167 21.94 13.87 -23.07
CA THR A 167 20.86 13.71 -24.06
C THR A 167 20.46 12.23 -24.17
N MET A 168 19.16 11.98 -24.06
CA MET A 168 18.52 10.67 -24.20
C MET A 168 17.65 10.62 -25.45
N VAL A 169 17.56 9.46 -26.07
CA VAL A 169 16.75 9.20 -27.26
C VAL A 169 15.90 7.97 -26.98
N ALA A 170 14.58 8.16 -26.92
CA ALA A 170 13.62 7.06 -26.89
C ALA A 170 13.27 6.65 -28.31
N VAL A 171 13.28 5.35 -28.60
CA VAL A 171 13.03 4.79 -29.93
C VAL A 171 11.87 3.82 -29.85
N ALA A 172 10.95 3.91 -30.80
CA ALA A 172 9.76 3.07 -30.89
C ALA A 172 9.40 2.76 -32.35
N ARG A 173 8.46 1.84 -32.50
CA ARG A 173 7.77 1.59 -33.78
C ARG A 173 6.27 1.62 -33.57
N TYR A 174 5.52 2.09 -34.57
CA TYR A 174 4.07 2.24 -34.44
C TYR A 174 3.33 1.88 -35.73
N GLY A 175 2.14 1.33 -35.54
CA GLY A 175 1.18 1.03 -36.60
C GLY A 175 1.54 -0.14 -37.49
N GLU A 176 0.63 -0.49 -38.42
CA GLU A 176 0.77 -1.65 -39.31
C GLU A 176 2.00 -1.59 -40.23
N ASN A 177 2.45 -0.38 -40.58
CA ASN A 177 3.65 -0.16 -41.40
C ASN A 177 4.94 -0.14 -40.60
N ASN A 178 4.90 -0.45 -39.32
CA ASN A 178 6.08 -0.50 -38.44
C ASN A 178 6.89 0.80 -38.48
N THR A 179 6.18 1.96 -38.49
CA THR A 179 6.77 3.29 -38.70
C THR A 179 7.66 3.67 -37.52
N PRO A 180 8.93 4.09 -37.76
CA PRO A 180 9.81 4.55 -36.71
C PRO A 180 9.29 5.80 -35.98
N MET A 181 9.38 5.81 -34.66
CA MET A 181 9.14 6.97 -33.81
C MET A 181 10.36 7.24 -32.93
N VAL A 182 10.66 8.52 -32.78
CA VAL A 182 11.81 8.97 -31.98
C VAL A 182 11.38 10.17 -31.13
N SER A 183 11.75 10.12 -29.85
CA SER A 183 11.60 11.26 -28.94
C SER A 183 12.92 11.54 -28.23
N THR A 184 13.24 12.80 -28.00
CA THR A 184 14.49 13.22 -27.36
C THR A 184 14.23 14.00 -26.09
N GLY A 185 15.09 13.82 -25.11
CA GLY A 185 15.10 14.52 -23.86
C GLY A 185 16.48 14.46 -23.21
N ILE A 186 16.55 14.69 -21.93
CA ILE A 186 17.76 14.52 -21.12
C ILE A 186 17.53 13.49 -20.01
N LEU A 187 18.59 12.93 -19.46
CA LEU A 187 18.56 12.23 -18.19
C LEU A 187 18.28 13.26 -17.09
N SER A 188 17.05 13.33 -16.61
CA SER A 188 16.59 14.34 -15.64
C SER A 188 16.92 13.95 -14.20
N ALA A 189 16.86 12.65 -13.87
CA ALA A 189 17.17 12.13 -12.55
C ALA A 189 17.52 10.64 -12.60
N VAL A 190 18.21 10.19 -11.58
CA VAL A 190 18.50 8.77 -11.29
C VAL A 190 17.88 8.35 -9.97
N GLY A 191 17.75 7.04 -9.72
CA GLY A 191 17.23 6.50 -8.48
C GLY A 191 15.75 6.84 -8.21
N ARG A 192 14.94 6.98 -9.26
CA ARG A 192 13.49 7.19 -9.17
C ARG A 192 12.78 5.86 -8.92
N LEU A 193 11.50 5.93 -8.52
CA LEU A 193 10.68 4.74 -8.21
C LEU A 193 11.43 3.80 -7.24
N ASP A 194 11.74 4.32 -6.06
CA ASP A 194 12.47 3.61 -4.99
C ASP A 194 13.82 3.00 -5.46
N GLY A 195 14.52 3.69 -6.37
CA GLY A 195 15.83 3.29 -6.87
C GLY A 195 15.81 2.43 -8.13
N THR A 196 14.64 2.01 -8.62
CA THR A 196 14.52 1.07 -9.76
C THR A 196 14.49 1.74 -11.14
N ALA A 197 14.38 3.07 -11.21
CA ALA A 197 14.22 3.78 -12.48
C ALA A 197 15.10 5.02 -12.61
N ILE A 198 15.37 5.39 -13.87
CA ILE A 198 15.88 6.70 -14.30
C ILE A 198 14.73 7.50 -14.90
N GLN A 199 14.81 8.83 -14.82
CA GLN A 199 13.82 9.76 -15.34
C GLN A 199 14.39 10.54 -16.53
N THR A 200 13.57 10.72 -17.57
CA THR A 200 13.87 11.61 -18.71
C THR A 200 12.69 12.55 -18.96
N ASP A 201 12.93 13.71 -19.55
CA ASP A 201 11.91 14.65 -20.02
C ASP A 201 11.52 14.43 -21.49
N ALA A 202 11.97 13.32 -22.08
CA ALA A 202 11.52 12.92 -23.41
C ALA A 202 9.99 12.70 -23.41
N ARG A 203 9.32 13.28 -24.39
CA ARG A 203 7.87 13.08 -24.57
C ARG A 203 7.60 11.69 -25.09
N ILE A 204 6.91 10.89 -24.32
CA ILE A 204 6.56 9.51 -24.67
C ILE A 204 5.05 9.32 -24.72
N SER A 205 4.62 8.38 -25.55
CA SER A 205 3.26 7.86 -25.61
C SER A 205 3.28 6.36 -25.31
N PRO A 206 2.15 5.69 -25.14
CA PRO A 206 2.09 4.23 -24.94
C PRO A 206 2.86 3.43 -26.00
N ALA A 207 3.01 3.95 -27.22
CA ALA A 207 3.84 3.32 -28.27
C ALA A 207 5.31 3.16 -27.88
N PHE A 208 5.83 3.98 -26.97
CA PHE A 208 7.22 3.88 -26.49
C PHE A 208 7.38 2.92 -25.32
N TYR A 209 6.29 2.51 -24.63
CA TYR A 209 6.41 1.59 -23.50
C TYR A 209 6.99 0.26 -23.96
N GLY A 210 7.99 -0.22 -23.24
CA GLY A 210 8.78 -1.39 -23.61
C GLY A 210 9.89 -1.12 -24.64
N GLY A 211 9.92 0.07 -25.26
CA GLY A 211 10.97 0.48 -26.18
C GLY A 211 12.26 0.91 -25.48
N PRO A 212 13.39 0.98 -26.22
CA PRO A 212 14.68 1.34 -25.65
C PRO A 212 14.83 2.85 -25.46
N LEU A 213 15.48 3.22 -24.36
CA LEU A 213 16.09 4.52 -24.13
C LEU A 213 17.60 4.38 -24.39
N VAL A 214 18.16 5.19 -25.28
CA VAL A 214 19.58 5.18 -25.62
C VAL A 214 20.19 6.57 -25.48
N ASP A 215 21.52 6.69 -25.35
CA ASP A 215 22.22 7.98 -25.40
C ASP A 215 22.70 8.31 -26.83
N LEU A 216 23.28 9.50 -27.03
CA LEU A 216 23.78 9.94 -28.32
C LEU A 216 24.98 9.11 -28.85
N LYS A 217 25.52 8.17 -28.09
CA LYS A 217 26.54 7.22 -28.52
C LYS A 217 25.97 5.87 -28.91
N GLY A 218 24.60 5.73 -28.89
CA GLY A 218 23.91 4.48 -29.15
C GLY A 218 23.99 3.46 -28.01
N ARG A 219 24.43 3.86 -26.81
CA ARG A 219 24.49 2.96 -25.67
C ARG A 219 23.08 2.78 -25.10
N PHE A 220 22.67 1.53 -24.92
CA PHE A 220 21.40 1.17 -24.31
C PHE A 220 21.40 1.58 -22.82
N ARG A 221 20.45 2.45 -22.44
CA ARG A 221 20.35 3.02 -21.11
C ARG A 221 19.22 2.38 -20.31
N GLY A 222 18.19 1.87 -20.95
CA GLY A 222 17.09 1.20 -20.27
C GLY A 222 15.87 0.98 -21.14
N ILE A 223 14.84 0.39 -20.54
CA ILE A 223 13.51 0.16 -21.13
C ILE A 223 12.53 1.18 -20.60
N VAL A 224 11.83 1.88 -21.49
CA VAL A 224 10.79 2.86 -21.14
C VAL A 224 9.59 2.14 -20.53
N ILE A 225 9.13 2.62 -19.38
CA ILE A 225 7.99 2.09 -18.65
C ILE A 225 6.97 3.21 -18.38
N PRO A 226 5.67 2.88 -18.17
CA PRO A 226 4.68 3.84 -17.72
C PRO A 226 5.05 4.39 -16.33
N ALA A 227 4.66 5.63 -16.06
CA ALA A 227 4.72 6.18 -14.71
C ALA A 227 3.58 5.57 -13.89
N VAL A 228 3.87 4.55 -13.09
CA VAL A 228 2.89 4.01 -12.14
C VAL A 228 3.04 4.81 -10.85
N GLY A 229 1.99 5.57 -10.46
CA GLY A 229 1.97 6.27 -9.19
C GLY A 229 2.04 5.31 -7.99
N GLU A 230 2.61 5.74 -6.86
CA GLU A 230 2.54 5.00 -5.60
C GLU A 230 1.07 4.71 -5.26
N GLY A 231 0.63 3.46 -5.42
CA GLY A 231 -0.74 3.04 -5.10
C GLY A 231 -1.52 2.31 -6.20
N GLY A 232 -0.96 2.12 -7.39
CA GLY A 232 -1.48 1.20 -8.42
C GLY A 232 -2.84 1.54 -9.06
N ALA A 233 -3.45 2.68 -8.74
CA ALA A 233 -4.81 3.04 -9.13
C ALA A 233 -4.91 4.35 -9.95
N GLU A 234 -3.81 5.00 -10.25
CA GLU A 234 -3.86 6.14 -11.19
C GLU A 234 -3.73 5.61 -12.61
N ASP A 235 -4.58 6.11 -13.50
CA ASP A 235 -4.54 5.84 -14.92
C ASP A 235 -3.10 6.11 -15.43
N PRO A 236 -2.36 5.09 -15.91
CA PRO A 236 -1.01 5.28 -16.42
C PRO A 236 -0.93 6.30 -17.56
N THR A 237 -2.06 6.63 -18.17
CA THR A 237 -2.17 7.67 -19.19
C THR A 237 -2.19 9.09 -18.59
N ALA A 238 -2.37 9.24 -17.27
CA ALA A 238 -2.39 10.55 -16.61
C ALA A 238 -1.06 11.33 -16.77
N TRP A 239 0.05 10.62 -16.97
CA TRP A 239 1.39 11.19 -17.23
C TRP A 239 1.72 11.36 -18.71
N TYR A 240 0.79 10.97 -19.59
CA TYR A 240 0.96 11.12 -21.02
C TYR A 240 1.23 12.59 -21.40
N ASP A 241 2.29 12.80 -22.17
CA ASP A 241 2.76 14.14 -22.64
C ASP A 241 3.10 15.15 -21.52
N SER A 242 3.24 14.67 -20.26
CA SER A 242 3.61 15.54 -19.14
C SER A 242 5.06 16.04 -19.18
N GLY A 243 5.93 15.44 -20.04
CA GLY A 243 7.36 15.65 -20.01
C GLY A 243 8.06 14.93 -18.86
N ILE A 244 7.43 13.92 -18.27
CA ILE A 244 8.00 13.02 -17.28
C ILE A 244 7.88 11.60 -17.80
N ALA A 245 9.01 10.95 -18.01
CA ALA A 245 9.10 9.57 -18.46
C ALA A 245 10.10 8.78 -17.62
N PHE A 246 9.85 7.50 -17.43
CA PHE A 246 10.72 6.62 -16.66
C PHE A 246 11.26 5.48 -17.52
N ALA A 247 12.42 4.99 -17.15
CA ALA A 247 12.98 3.78 -17.77
C ALA A 247 13.71 2.94 -16.72
N VAL A 248 13.59 1.63 -16.82
CA VAL A 248 14.37 0.69 -15.99
C VAL A 248 15.80 0.66 -16.53
N PRO A 249 16.82 0.96 -15.71
CA PRO A 249 18.20 1.00 -16.16
C PRO A 249 18.70 -0.31 -16.77
N SER A 250 19.46 -0.23 -17.85
CA SER A 250 20.05 -1.41 -18.52
C SER A 250 20.94 -2.25 -17.61
N THR A 251 21.57 -1.64 -16.61
CA THR A 251 22.39 -2.32 -15.59
C THR A 251 21.55 -3.20 -14.65
N ILE A 252 20.39 -2.70 -14.23
CA ILE A 252 19.43 -3.50 -13.44
C ILE A 252 18.88 -4.64 -14.28
N ILE A 253 18.47 -4.36 -15.52
CA ILE A 253 17.97 -5.39 -16.45
C ILE A 253 19.01 -6.51 -16.62
N ALA A 254 20.27 -6.16 -16.87
CA ALA A 254 21.33 -7.14 -17.07
C ALA A 254 21.51 -8.08 -15.86
N GLN A 255 21.37 -7.57 -14.63
CA GLN A 255 21.45 -8.37 -13.40
C GLN A 255 20.29 -9.36 -13.24
N LYS A 256 19.10 -9.03 -13.76
CA LYS A 256 17.89 -9.83 -13.59
C LYS A 256 17.60 -10.75 -14.78
N LEU A 257 18.26 -10.53 -15.92
CA LEU A 257 17.94 -11.18 -17.18
C LEU A 257 18.06 -12.71 -17.14
N ASP A 258 19.06 -13.25 -16.43
CA ASP A 258 19.24 -14.70 -16.32
C ASP A 258 18.11 -15.37 -15.50
N ARG A 259 17.56 -14.67 -14.50
CA ARG A 259 16.39 -15.15 -13.74
C ARG A 259 15.16 -15.20 -14.66
N LEU A 260 14.92 -14.11 -15.41
CA LEU A 260 13.80 -14.05 -16.35
C LEU A 260 13.90 -15.11 -17.44
N ARG A 261 15.12 -15.40 -17.97
CA ARG A 261 15.34 -16.45 -18.98
C ARG A 261 15.05 -17.86 -18.45
N ARG A 262 15.23 -18.09 -17.14
CA ARG A 262 14.85 -19.36 -16.50
C ARG A 262 13.35 -19.49 -16.23
N GLY A 263 12.54 -18.48 -16.57
CA GLY A 263 11.10 -18.46 -16.30
C GLY A 263 10.74 -18.05 -14.86
N GLU A 264 11.68 -17.42 -14.12
CA GLU A 264 11.43 -16.95 -12.76
C GLU A 264 10.73 -15.59 -12.78
N ASN A 265 9.53 -15.51 -12.22
CA ASN A 265 8.89 -14.23 -11.96
C ASN A 265 9.60 -13.51 -10.80
N ILE A 266 9.85 -12.23 -10.99
CA ILE A 266 10.51 -11.38 -10.00
C ILE A 266 9.47 -10.47 -9.36
N GLN A 267 9.42 -10.47 -8.04
CA GLN A 267 8.51 -9.64 -7.24
C GLN A 267 9.33 -8.79 -6.27
N GLN A 268 8.79 -7.64 -5.89
CA GLN A 268 9.40 -6.78 -4.88
C GLN A 268 9.60 -7.54 -3.58
N GLY A 269 10.76 -7.38 -2.97
CA GLY A 269 11.06 -7.90 -1.66
C GLY A 269 10.44 -7.04 -0.56
N LEU A 270 9.77 -7.70 0.40
CA LEU A 270 9.13 -7.06 1.54
C LEU A 270 9.75 -7.57 2.84
N LEU A 271 9.96 -6.67 3.80
CA LEU A 271 10.44 -6.98 5.15
C LEU A 271 9.33 -7.02 6.20
N GLY A 272 8.28 -6.20 6.04
CA GLY A 272 7.12 -6.21 6.92
C GLY A 272 7.26 -5.37 8.18
N PHE A 273 7.85 -4.19 8.09
CA PHE A 273 7.86 -3.18 9.13
C PHE A 273 7.32 -1.83 8.63
N VAL A 274 6.97 -0.95 9.56
CA VAL A 274 6.60 0.44 9.30
C VAL A 274 7.46 1.35 10.17
N VAL A 275 8.00 2.40 9.55
CA VAL A 275 8.77 3.44 10.25
C VAL A 275 7.82 4.52 10.78
N ALA A 276 8.08 5.03 11.98
CA ALA A 276 7.30 6.09 12.61
C ALA A 276 7.29 7.40 11.80
N GLY A 277 6.23 8.20 11.98
CA GLY A 277 6.06 9.48 11.32
C GLY A 277 5.36 9.37 9.95
N SER A 278 4.88 10.52 9.43
CA SER A 278 4.18 10.65 8.15
C SER A 278 5.02 11.31 7.07
N ASP A 279 5.99 12.17 7.46
CA ASP A 279 6.87 12.88 6.53
C ASP A 279 8.03 11.97 6.10
N PRO A 280 8.15 11.62 4.80
CA PRO A 280 9.22 10.75 4.30
C PRO A 280 10.59 11.42 4.35
N TYR A 281 10.66 12.75 4.44
CA TYR A 281 11.91 13.53 4.45
C TYR A 281 12.37 13.95 5.84
N ALA A 282 11.51 13.83 6.86
CA ALA A 282 11.91 14.04 8.25
C ALA A 282 12.96 13.02 8.69
N GLU A 283 13.86 13.45 9.57
CA GLU A 283 14.79 12.54 10.25
C GLU A 283 14.03 11.59 11.17
N GLY A 284 14.49 10.35 11.24
CA GLY A 284 13.90 9.30 12.06
C GLY A 284 13.72 8.01 11.29
N THR A 285 14.15 6.92 11.91
CA THR A 285 14.13 5.56 11.35
C THR A 285 13.58 4.55 12.35
N GLU A 286 12.92 5.04 13.41
CA GLU A 286 12.32 4.20 14.45
C GLU A 286 11.17 3.37 13.90
N LEU A 287 11.13 2.10 14.27
CA LEU A 287 10.07 1.17 13.86
C LEU A 287 8.82 1.35 14.73
N SER A 288 7.70 1.72 14.13
CA SER A 288 6.40 1.81 14.78
C SER A 288 5.59 0.52 14.69
N VAL A 289 5.85 -0.32 13.68
CA VAL A 289 5.19 -1.62 13.49
C VAL A 289 6.20 -2.64 12.98
N VAL A 290 6.18 -3.84 13.55
CA VAL A 290 6.83 -5.03 12.99
C VAL A 290 5.76 -6.11 12.84
N ARG A 291 5.48 -6.49 11.59
CA ARG A 291 4.43 -7.46 11.26
C ARG A 291 4.86 -8.86 11.70
N LYS A 292 4.01 -9.54 12.46
CA LYS A 292 4.27 -10.92 12.89
C LYS A 292 4.44 -11.87 11.71
N ARG A 293 5.31 -12.84 11.84
CA ARG A 293 5.70 -13.82 10.80
C ARG A 293 6.38 -13.21 9.57
N SER A 294 6.64 -11.90 9.55
CA SER A 294 7.40 -11.25 8.49
C SER A 294 8.89 -11.53 8.58
N PRO A 295 9.67 -11.25 7.53
CA PRO A 295 11.14 -11.31 7.61
C PRO A 295 11.74 -10.47 8.73
N ALA A 296 11.19 -9.26 8.97
CA ALA A 296 11.65 -8.39 10.06
C ALA A 296 11.44 -9.02 11.45
N ASP A 297 10.27 -9.62 11.68
CA ASP A 297 9.96 -10.32 12.93
C ASP A 297 10.88 -11.55 13.12
N LYS A 298 11.08 -12.35 12.07
CA LYS A 298 11.99 -13.52 12.09
C LYS A 298 13.45 -13.13 12.30
N ALA A 299 13.86 -11.96 11.81
CA ALA A 299 15.19 -11.39 12.05
C ALA A 299 15.34 -10.79 13.47
N GLY A 300 14.26 -10.77 14.28
CA GLY A 300 14.28 -10.30 15.66
C GLY A 300 14.16 -8.79 15.82
N LEU A 301 13.74 -8.06 14.77
CA LEU A 301 13.41 -6.64 14.86
C LEU A 301 12.18 -6.43 15.75
N LYS A 302 12.13 -5.31 16.47
CA LYS A 302 11.04 -4.95 17.37
C LYS A 302 10.60 -3.51 17.15
N VAL A 303 9.41 -3.18 17.61
CA VAL A 303 8.94 -1.80 17.71
C VAL A 303 9.90 -1.02 18.65
N GLY A 304 10.25 0.20 18.27
CA GLY A 304 11.23 1.03 18.96
C GLY A 304 12.68 0.86 18.48
N ASP A 305 12.99 -0.14 17.64
CA ASP A 305 14.32 -0.25 17.01
C ASP A 305 14.54 0.92 16.05
N GLU A 306 15.71 1.53 16.08
CA GLU A 306 16.12 2.58 15.17
C GLU A 306 17.05 2.02 14.08
N LEU A 307 16.62 2.00 12.83
CA LEU A 307 17.42 1.50 11.71
C LEU A 307 18.62 2.42 11.44
N LYS A 308 19.80 1.86 11.26
CA LYS A 308 21.05 2.59 10.98
C LYS A 308 21.61 2.30 9.60
N SER A 309 21.53 1.06 9.13
CA SER A 309 21.90 0.71 7.74
C SER A 309 21.06 -0.45 7.20
N ILE A 310 20.91 -0.49 5.87
CA ILE A 310 20.24 -1.55 5.13
C ILE A 310 21.15 -1.92 3.96
N GLY A 311 21.58 -3.19 3.90
CA GLY A 311 22.50 -3.67 2.87
C GLY A 311 23.79 -2.85 2.78
N GLY A 312 24.32 -2.38 3.91
CA GLY A 312 25.51 -1.54 3.98
C GLY A 312 25.29 -0.06 3.62
N GLN A 313 24.07 0.35 3.30
CA GLN A 313 23.72 1.75 3.03
C GLN A 313 23.20 2.40 4.31
N ASN A 314 23.85 3.47 4.78
CA ASN A 314 23.38 4.22 5.93
C ASN A 314 22.03 4.87 5.65
N VAL A 315 21.11 4.82 6.63
CA VAL A 315 19.79 5.41 6.56
C VAL A 315 19.54 6.31 7.77
N THR A 316 18.96 7.49 7.52
CA THR A 316 18.64 8.50 8.55
C THR A 316 17.18 8.93 8.46
N ARG A 317 16.49 8.57 7.37
CA ARG A 317 15.10 8.93 7.11
C ARG A 317 14.37 7.88 6.29
N ARG A 318 13.03 7.91 6.33
CA ARG A 318 12.18 6.94 5.63
C ARG A 318 12.46 6.83 4.13
N GLN A 319 12.73 7.96 3.43
CA GLN A 319 13.01 7.94 1.99
C GLN A 319 14.28 7.15 1.66
N GLU A 320 15.31 7.22 2.49
CA GLU A 320 16.56 6.47 2.31
C GLU A 320 16.35 4.98 2.53
N ILE A 321 15.47 4.60 3.49
CA ILE A 321 15.08 3.20 3.71
C ILE A 321 14.38 2.64 2.48
N LYS A 322 13.41 3.37 1.90
CA LYS A 322 12.73 2.95 0.67
C LYS A 322 13.71 2.78 -0.50
N LEU A 323 14.64 3.72 -0.65
CA LEU A 323 15.67 3.68 -1.68
C LEU A 323 16.62 2.49 -1.51
N ALA A 324 17.05 2.21 -0.28
CA ALA A 324 17.92 1.07 0.03
C ALA A 324 17.21 -0.27 -0.22
N LEU A 325 15.92 -0.37 0.15
CA LEU A 325 15.12 -1.59 -0.06
C LEU A 325 14.69 -1.80 -1.50
N GLY A 326 14.52 -0.74 -2.29
CA GLY A 326 14.00 -0.81 -3.64
C GLY A 326 14.86 -1.63 -4.64
N GLN A 327 16.10 -1.93 -4.30
CA GLN A 327 16.97 -2.79 -5.13
C GLN A 327 16.79 -4.29 -4.90
N TYR A 328 16.12 -4.70 -3.81
CA TYR A 328 15.98 -6.09 -3.41
C TYR A 328 14.66 -6.69 -3.88
N ASP A 329 14.75 -7.94 -4.34
CA ASP A 329 13.61 -8.74 -4.76
C ASP A 329 13.23 -9.77 -3.68
N ALA A 330 12.08 -10.38 -3.83
CA ALA A 330 11.70 -11.52 -3.02
C ALA A 330 12.72 -12.67 -3.20
N GLY A 331 13.16 -13.25 -2.09
CA GLY A 331 14.21 -14.25 -2.03
C GLY A 331 15.62 -13.70 -1.81
N ASP A 332 15.84 -12.39 -1.96
CA ASP A 332 17.12 -11.77 -1.66
C ASP A 332 17.32 -11.68 -0.13
N GLU A 333 18.57 -11.84 0.32
CA GLU A 333 18.97 -11.65 1.71
C GLU A 333 19.52 -10.22 1.90
N VAL A 334 19.08 -9.55 2.95
CA VAL A 334 19.51 -8.20 3.29
C VAL A 334 20.00 -8.13 4.72
N GLU A 335 21.17 -7.52 4.94
CA GLU A 335 21.69 -7.21 6.26
C GLU A 335 21.09 -5.89 6.76
N ILE A 336 20.65 -5.87 8.03
CA ILE A 336 20.01 -4.72 8.66
C ILE A 336 20.76 -4.42 9.94
N GLU A 337 21.35 -3.22 10.05
CA GLU A 337 21.89 -2.72 11.30
C GLU A 337 20.89 -1.78 11.98
N TYR A 338 20.69 -1.95 13.26
CA TYR A 338 19.77 -1.16 14.07
C TYR A 338 20.31 -0.92 15.46
N GLU A 339 19.72 0.03 16.17
CA GLU A 339 20.01 0.34 17.56
C GLU A 339 18.79 0.03 18.42
N ARG A 340 19.00 -0.69 19.53
CA ARG A 340 18.00 -1.00 20.54
C ARG A 340 18.59 -0.71 21.91
N ASP A 341 17.90 0.10 22.71
CA ASP A 341 18.36 0.49 24.07
C ASP A 341 19.82 1.00 24.09
N GLY A 342 20.21 1.77 23.06
CA GLY A 342 21.55 2.32 22.90
C GLY A 342 22.62 1.31 22.46
N GLN A 343 22.25 0.08 22.11
CA GLN A 343 23.16 -0.95 21.61
C GLN A 343 22.98 -1.19 20.11
N ARG A 344 24.07 -1.15 19.34
CA ARG A 344 24.09 -1.53 17.94
C ARG A 344 23.99 -3.05 17.78
N MET A 345 23.09 -3.46 16.92
CA MET A 345 22.81 -4.86 16.57
C MET A 345 22.78 -5.00 15.04
N SER A 346 23.00 -6.22 14.55
CA SER A 346 22.85 -6.57 13.14
C SER A 346 22.08 -7.88 13.03
N SER A 347 21.23 -7.96 12.00
CA SER A 347 20.47 -9.17 11.65
C SER A 347 20.36 -9.30 10.14
N ALA A 348 20.32 -10.53 9.63
CA ALA A 348 20.04 -10.82 8.24
C ALA A 348 18.58 -11.24 8.10
N ALA A 349 17.91 -10.79 7.02
CA ALA A 349 16.54 -11.13 6.71
C ALA A 349 16.40 -11.54 5.24
N THR A 350 15.74 -12.66 4.96
CA THR A 350 15.35 -13.07 3.60
C THR A 350 14.02 -12.43 3.25
N MET A 351 14.00 -11.59 2.22
CA MET A 351 12.81 -10.87 1.80
C MET A 351 11.78 -11.78 1.15
N ILE A 352 10.50 -11.45 1.28
CA ILE A 352 9.39 -12.23 0.71
C ILE A 352 8.49 -11.37 -0.18
N ALA A 353 7.83 -12.00 -1.14
CA ALA A 353 6.93 -11.31 -2.06
C ALA A 353 5.63 -10.80 -1.41
N THR A 354 5.16 -11.49 -0.39
CA THR A 354 3.90 -11.17 0.28
C THR A 354 4.06 -11.37 1.78
N ILE A 355 3.79 -10.32 2.56
CA ILE A 355 3.76 -10.43 4.02
C ILE A 355 2.56 -11.29 4.41
N PRO A 356 2.74 -12.32 5.29
CA PRO A 356 1.63 -13.12 5.76
C PRO A 356 0.51 -12.25 6.33
N PRO A 357 -0.76 -12.54 6.02
CA PRO A 357 -1.87 -11.77 6.56
C PRO A 357 -1.88 -11.85 8.08
N LEU A 358 -2.31 -10.79 8.74
CA LEU A 358 -2.61 -10.86 10.17
C LEU A 358 -3.72 -11.88 10.39
N GLN A 359 -3.60 -12.65 11.47
CA GLN A 359 -4.61 -13.61 11.90
C GLN A 359 -5.02 -13.24 13.33
N PRO A 360 -5.95 -12.29 13.48
CA PRO A 360 -6.37 -11.82 14.79
C PRO A 360 -6.84 -12.95 15.69
N GLN A 361 -6.30 -12.99 16.88
CA GLN A 361 -6.57 -14.03 17.86
C GLN A 361 -7.73 -13.67 18.77
N PHE A 362 -8.45 -14.68 19.23
CA PHE A 362 -9.62 -14.59 20.07
C PHE A 362 -9.49 -15.57 21.24
N ILE A 363 -9.64 -15.10 22.45
CA ILE A 363 -9.59 -15.91 23.66
C ILE A 363 -10.94 -15.99 24.38
N GLY A 364 -11.89 -15.11 24.06
CA GLY A 364 -13.27 -15.19 24.55
C GLY A 364 -13.48 -14.59 25.92
N LEU A 365 -12.84 -13.46 26.21
CA LEU A 365 -13.10 -12.71 27.43
C LEU A 365 -13.53 -11.26 27.12
N ILE A 366 -14.26 -10.65 28.05
CA ILE A 366 -14.51 -9.21 28.10
C ILE A 366 -13.68 -8.66 29.24
N ALA A 367 -12.80 -7.71 28.92
CA ALA A 367 -12.02 -6.98 29.90
C ALA A 367 -12.44 -5.51 29.93
N ALA A 368 -12.32 -4.89 31.09
CA ALA A 368 -12.55 -3.46 31.28
C ALA A 368 -11.40 -2.82 32.05
N ASP A 369 -11.24 -1.54 31.79
CA ASP A 369 -10.28 -0.70 32.49
C ASP A 369 -10.90 -0.22 33.80
N GLU A 370 -10.24 -0.48 34.93
CA GLU A 370 -10.58 0.04 36.23
C GLU A 370 -9.62 1.16 36.61
N VAL A 371 -10.17 2.35 36.77
CA VAL A 371 -9.39 3.51 37.25
C VAL A 371 -9.43 3.48 38.77
N THR A 372 -8.31 3.20 39.39
CA THR A 372 -8.20 3.31 40.85
C THR A 372 -7.89 4.77 41.19
N GLU A 373 -8.91 5.52 41.69
CA GLU A 373 -8.64 6.81 42.34
C GLU A 373 -7.86 6.52 43.61
N GLN A 374 -6.58 6.87 43.63
CA GLN A 374 -5.86 6.89 44.90
C GLN A 374 -6.42 8.04 45.74
N THR A 375 -7.00 7.72 46.86
CA THR A 375 -7.35 8.69 47.91
C THR A 375 -6.06 9.43 48.28
N GLU A 376 -6.07 10.74 48.06
CA GLU A 376 -5.04 11.66 48.49
C GLU A 376 -4.85 11.56 50.00
N GLU A 377 -3.81 10.91 50.48
CA GLU A 377 -3.15 11.25 51.74
C GLU A 377 -2.00 12.18 51.42
N GLU A 378 -2.08 13.35 51.99
CA GLU A 378 -1.30 14.58 51.93
C GLU A 378 0.22 14.47 51.58
N ASP A 379 0.61 15.46 50.75
CA ASP A 379 1.99 15.98 50.63
C ASP A 379 3.02 15.19 49.83
N THR A 380 2.90 15.23 48.46
CA THR A 380 4.12 15.47 47.61
C THR A 380 3.60 15.89 46.19
N GLU A 381 4.09 17.02 45.69
CA GLU A 381 3.94 17.49 44.32
C GLU A 381 4.77 16.60 43.38
N ASP A 382 4.30 15.41 43.05
CA ASP A 382 4.74 14.60 41.93
C ASP A 382 3.49 14.11 41.18
N GLU A 383 3.55 14.20 39.86
CA GLU A 383 2.46 13.93 38.90
C GLU A 383 1.68 12.67 39.29
N SER A 384 0.35 12.79 39.43
CA SER A 384 -0.58 11.73 39.77
C SER A 384 -0.49 10.60 38.74
N ASP A 385 0.21 9.54 39.09
CA ASP A 385 0.26 8.28 38.33
C ASP A 385 -1.04 7.51 38.58
N SER A 386 -2.08 7.81 37.82
CA SER A 386 -3.33 7.04 37.84
C SER A 386 -3.06 5.66 37.24
N SER A 387 -2.88 4.65 38.07
CA SER A 387 -2.68 3.29 37.59
C SER A 387 -4.01 2.70 37.09
N THR A 388 -4.12 2.58 35.78
CA THR A 388 -5.21 1.84 35.13
C THR A 388 -4.94 0.34 35.26
N SER A 389 -5.88 -0.43 35.81
CA SER A 389 -5.79 -1.89 35.84
C SER A 389 -6.86 -2.51 34.94
N VAL A 390 -6.52 -3.60 34.27
CA VAL A 390 -7.44 -4.33 33.38
C VAL A 390 -8.02 -5.53 34.09
N ILE A 391 -9.34 -5.59 34.20
CA ILE A 391 -10.04 -6.65 34.95
C ILE A 391 -10.94 -7.45 34.01
N VAL A 392 -10.98 -8.77 34.20
CA VAL A 392 -11.90 -9.66 33.49
C VAL A 392 -13.31 -9.44 34.02
N GLN A 393 -14.20 -8.91 33.17
CA GLN A 393 -15.64 -8.73 33.49
C GLN A 393 -16.45 -9.95 33.14
N HIS A 394 -16.10 -10.66 32.06
CA HIS A 394 -16.84 -11.83 31.61
C HIS A 394 -15.93 -12.80 30.87
N VAL A 395 -16.18 -14.09 31.04
CA VAL A 395 -15.54 -15.15 30.26
C VAL A 395 -16.65 -15.91 29.52
N TRP A 396 -16.53 -16.00 28.19
CA TRP A 396 -17.51 -16.68 27.37
C TRP A 396 -17.44 -18.20 27.58
N ASN A 397 -18.60 -18.81 27.74
CA ASN A 397 -18.73 -20.25 27.93
C ASN A 397 -18.15 -21.00 26.71
N LYS A 398 -17.38 -22.08 26.92
CA LYS A 398 -16.71 -22.86 25.89
C LYS A 398 -15.68 -22.08 25.06
N SER A 399 -15.28 -20.89 25.48
CA SER A 399 -14.17 -20.14 24.85
C SER A 399 -12.81 -20.70 25.29
N PRO A 400 -11.70 -20.33 24.61
CA PRO A 400 -10.33 -20.68 25.04
C PRO A 400 -10.00 -20.25 26.47
N ALA A 401 -10.59 -19.16 26.96
CA ALA A 401 -10.41 -18.67 28.33
C ALA A 401 -11.29 -19.39 29.35
N ASP A 402 -12.35 -20.12 28.90
CA ASP A 402 -13.27 -20.81 29.81
C ASP A 402 -12.57 -21.86 30.67
N GLY A 403 -12.85 -21.83 31.97
CA GLY A 403 -12.20 -22.68 32.97
C GLY A 403 -10.73 -22.31 33.29
N LYS A 404 -10.10 -21.43 32.53
CA LYS A 404 -8.74 -20.92 32.79
C LYS A 404 -8.76 -19.58 33.48
N LEU A 405 -9.54 -18.62 32.98
CA LEU A 405 -9.74 -17.30 33.56
C LEU A 405 -11.09 -17.21 34.29
N LYS A 406 -11.20 -16.26 35.20
CA LYS A 406 -12.39 -16.00 36.00
C LYS A 406 -12.71 -14.51 36.02
N VAL A 407 -13.98 -14.20 36.26
CA VAL A 407 -14.41 -12.83 36.53
C VAL A 407 -13.63 -12.30 37.74
N ASN A 408 -13.22 -11.03 37.70
CA ASN A 408 -12.35 -10.31 38.64
C ASN A 408 -10.89 -10.72 38.65
N ASP A 409 -10.41 -11.57 37.72
CA ASP A 409 -8.96 -11.69 37.49
C ASP A 409 -8.41 -10.36 36.99
N ARG A 410 -7.35 -9.85 37.63
CA ARG A 410 -6.62 -8.66 37.16
C ARG A 410 -5.55 -9.11 36.18
N LEU A 411 -5.59 -8.58 34.96
CA LEU A 411 -4.64 -8.90 33.90
C LEU A 411 -3.41 -7.98 34.02
N ILE A 412 -2.23 -8.55 34.25
CA ILE A 412 -1.00 -7.79 34.52
C ILE A 412 -0.12 -7.75 33.25
N GLN A 413 0.14 -8.93 32.67
CA GLN A 413 1.03 -9.04 31.51
C GLN A 413 0.44 -9.97 30.46
N LEU A 414 0.74 -9.68 29.21
CA LEU A 414 0.50 -10.52 28.03
C LEU A 414 1.85 -10.86 27.40
N ASP A 415 2.23 -12.14 27.35
CA ASP A 415 3.50 -12.65 26.83
C ASP A 415 4.71 -11.90 27.44
N GLY A 416 4.70 -11.74 28.77
CA GLY A 416 5.76 -11.10 29.53
C GLY A 416 5.83 -9.57 29.43
N SER A 417 4.92 -8.94 28.70
CA SER A 417 4.87 -7.47 28.57
C SER A 417 3.65 -6.88 29.31
N PRO A 418 3.77 -5.76 30.00
CA PRO A 418 2.69 -5.14 30.75
C PRO A 418 1.46 -4.83 29.89
N ILE A 419 0.27 -5.00 30.45
CA ILE A 419 -1.00 -4.59 29.84
C ILE A 419 -1.33 -3.20 30.38
N LEU A 420 -1.36 -2.20 29.48
CA LEU A 420 -1.61 -0.81 29.85
C LEU A 420 -3.12 -0.52 29.98
N ASP A 421 -3.90 -1.01 29.05
CA ASP A 421 -5.36 -0.89 28.98
C ASP A 421 -5.97 -2.04 28.16
N SER A 422 -7.28 -2.14 28.17
CA SER A 422 -8.03 -3.21 27.47
C SER A 422 -7.90 -3.11 25.95
N ASN A 423 -7.77 -1.90 25.40
CA ASN A 423 -7.59 -1.69 23.97
C ASN A 423 -6.19 -2.09 23.51
N ALA A 424 -5.15 -1.73 24.27
CA ALA A 424 -3.76 -2.17 24.02
C ALA A 424 -3.67 -3.71 24.06
N MET A 425 -4.33 -4.36 25.02
CA MET A 425 -4.42 -5.81 25.07
C MET A 425 -5.07 -6.39 23.81
N ARG A 426 -6.21 -5.84 23.37
CA ARG A 426 -6.91 -6.27 22.15
C ARG A 426 -6.02 -6.12 20.91
N GLN A 427 -5.30 -5.00 20.78
CA GLN A 427 -4.37 -4.79 19.67
C GLN A 427 -3.25 -5.83 19.64
N ARG A 428 -2.72 -6.18 20.81
CA ARG A 428 -1.65 -7.19 20.93
C ARG A 428 -2.16 -8.60 20.62
N LEU A 429 -3.35 -8.97 21.07
CA LEU A 429 -4.00 -10.24 20.69
C LEU A 429 -4.19 -10.32 19.18
N TRP A 430 -4.57 -9.23 18.52
CA TRP A 430 -4.72 -9.19 17.07
C TRP A 430 -3.39 -9.29 16.32
N ALA A 431 -2.28 -8.95 16.95
CA ALA A 431 -0.94 -9.02 16.38
C ALA A 431 -0.17 -10.29 16.78
N SER A 432 -0.70 -11.13 17.68
CA SER A 432 -0.02 -12.34 18.16
C SER A 432 0.04 -13.45 17.10
N ASP A 433 0.94 -14.42 17.32
CA ASP A 433 1.09 -15.57 16.41
C ASP A 433 -0.01 -16.60 16.68
N PRO A 434 -0.76 -17.04 15.67
CA PRO A 434 -1.85 -18.00 15.84
C PRO A 434 -1.42 -19.38 16.32
N ASP A 435 -0.17 -19.75 16.08
CA ASP A 435 0.36 -21.09 16.40
C ASP A 435 1.02 -21.15 17.79
N ILE A 436 1.01 -20.02 18.53
CA ILE A 436 1.66 -19.92 19.84
C ILE A 436 0.58 -19.66 20.91
N PRO A 437 0.53 -20.49 22.00
CA PRO A 437 -0.33 -20.20 23.13
C PRO A 437 0.00 -18.83 23.75
N ILE A 438 -1.04 -18.11 24.17
CA ILE A 438 -0.91 -16.81 24.83
C ILE A 438 -0.66 -17.03 26.31
N GLU A 439 0.38 -16.39 26.85
CA GLU A 439 0.69 -16.40 28.28
C GLU A 439 0.17 -15.13 28.96
N LEU A 440 -0.78 -15.28 29.88
CA LEU A 440 -1.33 -14.19 30.68
C LEU A 440 -0.80 -14.29 32.11
N THR A 441 -0.12 -13.28 32.59
CA THR A 441 0.13 -13.11 34.01
C THR A 441 -1.07 -12.38 34.61
N ILE A 442 -1.71 -13.03 35.58
CA ILE A 442 -2.90 -12.50 36.24
C ILE A 442 -2.69 -12.44 37.75
N GLU A 443 -3.40 -11.53 38.41
CA GLU A 443 -3.58 -11.56 39.87
C GLU A 443 -4.96 -12.09 40.19
N ARG A 444 -5.01 -13.16 41.00
CA ARG A 444 -6.23 -13.77 41.52
C ARG A 444 -6.08 -13.99 43.01
N ASP A 445 -7.02 -13.49 43.79
CA ASP A 445 -7.02 -13.59 45.27
C ASP A 445 -5.66 -13.06 45.87
N GLY A 446 -5.12 -11.97 45.33
CA GLY A 446 -3.88 -11.36 45.78
C GLY A 446 -2.62 -12.17 45.44
N LYS A 447 -2.69 -13.14 44.50
CA LYS A 447 -1.55 -13.96 44.08
C LYS A 447 -1.39 -13.88 42.58
N GLU A 448 -0.18 -13.61 42.16
CA GLU A 448 0.20 -13.70 40.75
C GLU A 448 0.30 -15.15 40.30
N GLN A 449 -0.22 -15.42 39.10
CA GLN A 449 -0.12 -16.71 38.42
C GLN A 449 -0.09 -16.54 36.90
N VAL A 450 0.61 -17.44 36.22
CA VAL A 450 0.67 -17.48 34.75
C VAL A 450 -0.37 -18.46 34.23
N VAL A 451 -1.20 -18.03 33.29
CA VAL A 451 -2.26 -18.81 32.66
C VAL A 451 -1.97 -18.87 31.15
N SER A 452 -1.83 -20.09 30.62
CA SER A 452 -1.65 -20.30 29.19
C SER A 452 -3.00 -20.58 28.52
N VAL A 453 -3.29 -19.83 27.44
CA VAL A 453 -4.52 -19.92 26.67
C VAL A 453 -4.20 -20.19 25.20
N ASP A 454 -4.77 -21.26 24.63
CA ASP A 454 -4.69 -21.56 23.20
C ASP A 454 -5.74 -20.75 22.45
N PRO A 455 -5.36 -19.72 21.68
CA PRO A 455 -6.34 -18.83 21.07
C PRO A 455 -7.04 -19.46 19.87
N LEU A 456 -8.19 -18.91 19.48
CA LEU A 456 -8.85 -19.18 18.21
C LEU A 456 -8.62 -18.03 17.24
N THR A 457 -8.48 -18.33 15.96
CA THR A 457 -8.46 -17.30 14.92
C THR A 457 -9.87 -16.76 14.68
N LEU A 458 -10.00 -15.44 14.56
CA LEU A 458 -11.27 -14.79 14.25
C LEU A 458 -11.71 -14.96 12.79
N ASP A 459 -10.79 -15.37 11.91
CA ASP A 459 -11.04 -15.53 10.48
C ASP A 459 -11.75 -16.85 10.19
N GLY A 460 -12.72 -16.86 9.27
CA GLY A 460 -13.44 -18.06 8.83
C GLY A 460 -14.93 -18.13 9.22
N PRO A 461 -15.52 -19.32 9.21
CA PRO A 461 -16.93 -19.51 9.49
C PRO A 461 -17.33 -19.04 10.91
N LEU A 462 -18.47 -18.35 10.98
CA LEU A 462 -18.97 -17.76 12.23
C LEU A 462 -19.42 -18.81 13.26
N ASP A 463 -19.79 -20.02 12.82
CA ASP A 463 -20.28 -21.11 13.67
C ASP A 463 -19.32 -21.48 14.82
N ARG A 464 -18.04 -21.21 14.68
CA ARG A 464 -17.05 -21.35 15.76
C ARG A 464 -17.32 -20.43 16.95
N ILE A 465 -17.98 -19.26 16.72
CA ILE A 465 -18.29 -18.26 17.76
C ILE A 465 -19.72 -18.40 18.24
N GLU A 466 -20.64 -18.87 17.40
CA GLU A 466 -22.04 -19.16 17.77
C GLU A 466 -22.18 -20.21 18.88
N ALA A 467 -21.18 -21.10 19.02
CA ALA A 467 -21.16 -22.10 20.08
C ALA A 467 -21.02 -21.51 21.50
N PHE A 468 -20.73 -20.24 21.62
CA PHE A 468 -20.62 -19.56 22.90
C PHE A 468 -22.01 -19.09 23.38
N GLU A 469 -22.52 -19.70 24.43
CA GLU A 469 -23.81 -19.31 24.99
C GLU A 469 -23.79 -17.87 25.49
N THR A 470 -24.70 -17.06 24.99
CA THR A 470 -24.92 -15.70 25.48
C THR A 470 -25.66 -15.74 26.81
N THR A 471 -25.18 -14.98 27.79
CA THR A 471 -25.89 -14.78 29.04
C THR A 471 -27.25 -14.13 28.74
N LYS A 472 -28.35 -14.71 29.21
CA LYS A 472 -29.67 -14.12 29.01
C LYS A 472 -29.73 -12.75 29.68
N SER A 473 -30.14 -11.73 28.93
CA SER A 473 -30.40 -10.40 29.47
C SER A 473 -31.45 -10.46 30.60
N SER A 474 -31.30 -9.58 31.61
CA SER A 474 -32.28 -9.45 32.64
C SER A 474 -33.64 -9.01 32.06
N PRO A 475 -34.75 -9.63 32.42
CA PRO A 475 -36.09 -9.23 31.94
C PRO A 475 -36.56 -7.86 32.45
N ALA A 476 -35.81 -7.24 33.37
CA ALA A 476 -36.24 -6.07 34.13
C ALA A 476 -35.92 -4.71 33.47
N ASP A 477 -35.12 -4.67 32.39
CA ASP A 477 -34.74 -3.40 31.80
C ASP A 477 -35.88 -2.77 30.98
N GLU A 478 -36.26 -1.52 31.32
CA GLU A 478 -37.20 -0.72 30.52
C GLU A 478 -36.45 -0.17 29.28
N TRP A 479 -36.89 -0.55 28.07
CA TRP A 479 -36.31 -0.09 26.81
C TRP A 479 -37.13 1.07 26.23
N SER A 480 -36.46 2.03 25.59
CA SER A 480 -37.07 3.20 24.97
C SER A 480 -36.54 3.51 23.57
N VAL A 481 -37.41 4.13 22.76
CA VAL A 481 -37.05 4.72 21.49
C VAL A 481 -36.75 6.19 21.69
N GLU A 482 -35.69 6.67 21.10
CA GLU A 482 -35.36 8.09 21.04
C GLU A 482 -34.91 8.49 19.63
N THR A 483 -35.43 9.63 19.16
CA THR A 483 -35.01 10.21 17.89
C THR A 483 -33.78 11.09 18.12
N LEU A 484 -32.70 10.84 17.35
CA LEU A 484 -31.46 11.60 17.44
C LEU A 484 -31.49 12.72 16.41
N GLN A 485 -31.33 13.95 16.89
CA GLN A 485 -31.16 15.15 16.05
C GLN A 485 -29.90 15.89 16.48
N LEU A 486 -29.00 16.10 15.53
CA LEU A 486 -27.77 16.85 15.77
C LEU A 486 -27.77 18.14 14.94
N PRO A 487 -27.19 19.24 15.46
CA PRO A 487 -27.00 20.45 14.67
C PRO A 487 -26.22 20.13 13.37
N ASP A 488 -26.64 20.73 12.27
CA ASP A 488 -26.00 20.62 10.96
C ASP A 488 -26.00 19.19 10.32
N ILE A 489 -26.82 18.27 10.84
CA ILE A 489 -27.01 16.94 10.27
C ILE A 489 -28.47 16.78 9.83
N THR A 490 -28.67 16.48 8.56
CA THR A 490 -29.99 16.29 7.93
C THR A 490 -30.46 14.84 7.98
N ASN A 491 -29.55 13.88 8.20
CA ASN A 491 -29.85 12.48 8.32
C ASN A 491 -30.75 12.21 9.54
N ALA A 492 -31.91 11.59 9.31
CA ALA A 492 -32.80 11.17 10.38
C ALA A 492 -32.25 9.89 11.04
N ALA A 493 -32.29 9.84 12.38
CA ALA A 493 -31.86 8.66 13.12
C ALA A 493 -32.76 8.42 14.36
N ALA A 494 -32.91 7.16 14.74
CA ALA A 494 -33.58 6.76 15.96
C ALA A 494 -32.86 5.57 16.61
N ILE A 495 -32.81 5.56 17.91
CA ILE A 495 -32.15 4.53 18.71
C ILE A 495 -33.12 3.81 19.63
N TRP A 496 -32.98 2.49 19.76
CA TRP A 496 -33.65 1.60 20.71
C TRP A 496 -32.62 1.06 21.71
N TYR A 497 -32.78 1.39 22.99
CA TYR A 497 -31.80 1.07 24.03
C TYR A 497 -32.46 0.88 25.41
N PRO A 498 -31.79 0.17 26.37
CA PRO A 498 -32.27 0.06 27.73
C PRO A 498 -32.09 1.38 28.48
N LYS A 499 -33.14 1.86 29.18
CA LYS A 499 -33.00 3.00 30.07
C LYS A 499 -32.16 2.59 31.27
N GLN A 500 -31.07 3.28 31.50
CA GLN A 500 -30.32 3.14 32.74
C GLN A 500 -31.03 4.00 33.82
N GLU A 501 -31.47 3.38 34.92
CA GLU A 501 -31.74 4.15 36.10
C GLU A 501 -30.44 4.73 36.65
N PRO A 502 -30.42 6.02 37.07
CA PRO A 502 -29.22 6.58 37.69
C PRO A 502 -28.91 5.72 38.93
N ALA A 503 -27.68 5.19 38.99
CA ALA A 503 -27.23 4.33 40.09
C ALA A 503 -27.32 5.09 41.42
N VAL A 504 -28.41 4.85 42.14
CA VAL A 504 -28.59 5.31 43.51
C VAL A 504 -28.08 4.18 44.42
N GLY A 505 -26.80 4.25 44.81
CA GLY A 505 -26.24 3.48 45.91
C GLY A 505 -26.20 1.97 45.70
N THR A 506 -25.48 1.50 44.69
CA THR A 506 -25.18 0.07 44.56
C THR A 506 -24.13 -0.35 45.56
N SER A 507 -24.46 -1.33 46.40
CA SER A 507 -23.48 -2.02 47.27
C SER A 507 -22.45 -2.75 46.42
N PRO A 508 -21.18 -2.88 46.86
CA PRO A 508 -20.08 -3.49 46.11
C PRO A 508 -20.25 -5.01 45.81
N THR A 509 -21.41 -5.58 45.98
CA THR A 509 -21.71 -7.03 45.89
C THR A 509 -22.52 -7.44 44.65
N GLU A 510 -22.92 -6.51 43.79
CA GLU A 510 -23.64 -6.91 42.56
C GLU A 510 -22.62 -7.32 41.46
N ALA A 511 -22.91 -8.48 40.86
CA ALA A 511 -22.07 -8.97 39.74
C ALA A 511 -22.01 -7.93 38.63
N PRO A 512 -20.81 -7.68 38.02
CA PRO A 512 -20.66 -6.68 36.99
C PRO A 512 -21.62 -6.99 35.83
N THR A 513 -22.44 -6.00 35.47
CA THR A 513 -23.35 -6.11 34.34
C THR A 513 -22.56 -6.22 33.05
N THR A 514 -22.89 -7.19 32.19
CA THR A 514 -22.25 -7.35 30.86
C THR A 514 -22.44 -6.06 30.07
N PRO A 515 -21.36 -5.48 29.48
CA PRO A 515 -21.46 -4.27 28.68
C PRO A 515 -22.47 -4.39 27.54
N LEU A 516 -23.13 -3.28 27.21
CA LEU A 516 -24.05 -3.19 26.08
C LEU A 516 -23.26 -3.02 24.78
N ALA A 517 -23.62 -3.74 23.71
CA ALA A 517 -23.08 -3.53 22.36
C ALA A 517 -24.03 -2.60 21.57
N LEU A 518 -23.53 -2.00 20.48
CA LEU A 518 -24.28 -1.08 19.63
C LEU A 518 -24.27 -1.55 18.17
N ALA A 519 -25.43 -1.70 17.56
CA ALA A 519 -25.62 -1.91 16.14
C ALA A 519 -26.11 -0.63 15.48
N ILE A 520 -25.39 -0.12 14.52
CA ILE A 520 -25.80 0.99 13.64
C ILE A 520 -26.27 0.37 12.33
N VAL A 521 -27.54 0.57 12.00
CA VAL A 521 -28.16 0.03 10.78
C VAL A 521 -28.38 1.17 9.78
N LEU A 522 -27.82 1.04 8.61
CA LEU A 522 -28.06 1.99 7.51
C LEU A 522 -29.32 1.56 6.75
N ALA A 523 -30.35 2.39 6.79
CA ALA A 523 -31.56 2.14 6.05
C ALA A 523 -31.35 2.23 4.53
N PRO A 524 -32.14 1.51 3.70
CA PRO A 524 -32.17 1.76 2.26
C PRO A 524 -32.49 3.23 1.97
N PRO A 525 -31.92 3.87 0.93
CA PRO A 525 -32.04 5.33 0.70
C PRO A 525 -33.46 5.85 0.59
N LYS A 526 -34.44 4.99 0.23
CA LYS A 526 -35.86 5.36 0.10
C LYS A 526 -36.60 5.46 1.43
N ASP A 527 -36.06 4.84 2.47
CA ASP A 527 -36.71 4.77 3.77
C ASP A 527 -36.28 5.99 4.62
N ARG A 528 -37.30 6.75 5.05
CA ARG A 528 -37.11 8.05 5.74
C ARG A 528 -37.57 8.07 7.19
N ASP A 529 -38.21 7.00 7.64
CA ASP A 529 -38.71 6.88 9.04
C ASP A 529 -37.85 5.90 9.83
N PRO A 530 -36.81 6.38 10.54
CA PRO A 530 -35.94 5.51 11.32
C PRO A 530 -36.67 4.81 12.46
N SER A 531 -37.76 5.40 12.99
CA SER A 531 -38.52 4.80 14.10
C SER A 531 -39.32 3.58 13.64
N ALA A 532 -39.94 3.65 12.46
CA ALA A 532 -40.60 2.50 11.86
C ALA A 532 -39.61 1.39 11.47
N MET A 533 -38.42 1.75 11.01
CA MET A 533 -37.35 0.81 10.67
C MET A 533 -36.74 0.08 11.89
N LEU A 534 -36.92 0.60 13.10
CA LEU A 534 -36.51 -0.05 14.33
C LEU A 534 -37.43 -1.21 14.76
N ASP A 535 -38.72 -1.20 14.37
CA ASP A 535 -39.70 -2.18 14.87
C ASP A 535 -39.26 -3.65 14.69
N PRO A 536 -38.72 -4.07 13.53
CA PRO A 536 -38.26 -5.46 13.35
C PRO A 536 -37.05 -5.87 14.20
N TRP A 537 -36.39 -4.90 14.85
CA TRP A 537 -35.18 -5.12 15.64
C TRP A 537 -35.45 -5.18 17.15
N LYS A 538 -36.54 -4.59 17.63
CA LYS A 538 -36.79 -4.33 19.08
C LYS A 538 -36.72 -5.58 19.94
N ASP A 539 -37.39 -6.66 19.54
CA ASP A 539 -37.41 -7.89 20.36
C ASP A 539 -36.06 -8.60 20.32
N LEU A 540 -35.42 -8.66 19.14
CA LEU A 540 -34.09 -9.24 18.97
C LEU A 540 -33.03 -8.43 19.73
N ALA A 541 -33.09 -7.10 19.68
CA ALA A 541 -32.22 -6.19 20.41
C ALA A 541 -32.25 -6.47 21.92
N ARG A 542 -33.45 -6.64 22.45
CA ARG A 542 -33.65 -6.99 23.86
C ARG A 542 -33.12 -8.40 24.17
N GLN A 543 -33.39 -9.37 23.30
CA GLN A 543 -32.92 -10.75 23.44
C GLN A 543 -31.39 -10.85 23.48
N HIS A 544 -30.67 -10.11 22.61
CA HIS A 544 -29.23 -10.15 22.52
C HIS A 544 -28.50 -9.08 23.35
N HIS A 545 -29.24 -8.23 24.07
CA HIS A 545 -28.68 -7.10 24.83
C HIS A 545 -27.78 -6.20 23.96
N VAL A 546 -28.32 -5.72 22.83
CA VAL A 546 -27.66 -4.85 21.87
C VAL A 546 -28.51 -3.63 21.59
N ALA A 547 -28.01 -2.43 21.83
CA ALA A 547 -28.70 -1.21 21.41
C ALA A 547 -28.67 -1.14 19.86
N VAL A 548 -29.79 -0.68 19.27
CA VAL A 548 -29.89 -0.55 17.81
C VAL A 548 -30.23 0.88 17.43
N CYS A 549 -29.42 1.48 16.59
CA CYS A 549 -29.69 2.78 15.99
C CYS A 549 -29.87 2.61 14.48
N VAL A 550 -30.98 3.10 13.95
CA VAL A 550 -31.21 3.16 12.50
C VAL A 550 -30.92 4.57 12.02
N ILE A 551 -30.14 4.70 10.97
CA ILE A 551 -29.81 5.96 10.29
C ILE A 551 -30.36 5.91 8.88
N CYS A 552 -31.12 6.93 8.46
CA CYS A 552 -31.65 7.09 7.12
C CYS A 552 -30.76 8.05 6.30
N SER A 553 -30.60 7.77 5.01
CA SER A 553 -29.87 8.67 4.10
C SER A 553 -30.62 9.99 3.90
N ASP A 554 -29.90 11.07 3.67
CA ASP A 554 -30.44 12.35 3.22
C ASP A 554 -30.74 12.33 1.70
N GLY A 555 -30.14 11.40 0.95
CA GLY A 555 -30.38 11.19 -0.49
C GLY A 555 -31.60 10.33 -0.80
N ASP A 556 -32.30 10.58 -1.91
CA ASP A 556 -33.51 9.83 -2.32
C ASP A 556 -33.20 8.45 -2.91
N ASP A 557 -32.08 8.32 -3.64
CA ASP A 557 -31.77 7.12 -4.42
C ASP A 557 -30.47 6.43 -4.00
N GLN A 558 -29.58 7.13 -3.29
CA GLN A 558 -28.27 6.61 -2.89
C GLN A 558 -27.70 7.32 -1.69
N TRP A 559 -26.86 6.62 -0.93
CA TRP A 559 -25.96 7.20 0.06
C TRP A 559 -24.85 8.01 -0.62
N ARG A 560 -24.51 9.16 -0.06
CA ARG A 560 -23.47 10.06 -0.59
C ARG A 560 -22.21 10.03 0.25
N PRO A 561 -21.00 10.17 -0.32
CA PRO A 561 -19.75 10.11 0.43
C PRO A 561 -19.63 11.14 1.57
N ASN A 562 -20.28 12.30 1.48
CA ASN A 562 -20.31 13.31 2.52
C ASN A 562 -21.15 12.91 3.75
N GLU A 563 -21.99 11.87 3.68
CA GLU A 563 -22.79 11.37 4.81
C GLU A 563 -21.94 10.52 5.79
N VAL A 564 -20.70 10.16 5.47
CA VAL A 564 -19.78 9.43 6.37
C VAL A 564 -19.57 10.19 7.69
N ASP A 565 -19.43 11.51 7.63
CA ASP A 565 -19.31 12.37 8.82
C ASP A 565 -20.59 12.34 9.69
N ALA A 566 -21.76 12.39 9.04
CA ALA A 566 -23.05 12.30 9.72
C ALA A 566 -23.22 10.94 10.42
N ILE A 567 -22.88 9.83 9.74
CA ILE A 567 -22.91 8.48 10.32
C ILE A 567 -22.01 8.41 11.56
N SER A 568 -20.78 8.95 11.47
CA SER A 568 -19.83 8.96 12.59
C SER A 568 -20.34 9.76 13.80
N LYS A 569 -20.90 10.95 13.57
CA LYS A 569 -21.44 11.82 14.63
C LYS A 569 -22.70 11.22 15.27
N LEU A 570 -23.61 10.65 14.48
CA LEU A 570 -24.80 9.95 14.99
C LEU A 570 -24.42 8.68 15.78
N THR A 571 -23.36 7.97 15.34
CA THR A 571 -22.81 6.83 16.10
C THR A 571 -22.30 7.28 17.47
N ALA A 572 -21.52 8.37 17.51
CA ALA A 572 -21.02 8.92 18.79
C ALA A 572 -22.16 9.38 19.72
N ALA A 573 -23.21 10.00 19.16
CA ALA A 573 -24.41 10.36 19.93
C ALA A 573 -25.12 9.12 20.45
N SER A 574 -25.26 8.06 19.65
CA SER A 574 -25.86 6.78 20.03
C SER A 574 -25.09 6.09 21.15
N LEU A 575 -23.76 6.10 21.09
CA LEU A 575 -22.89 5.57 22.16
C LEU A 575 -23.11 6.32 23.47
N LYS A 576 -23.14 7.66 23.42
CA LYS A 576 -23.37 8.49 24.60
C LYS A 576 -24.76 8.25 25.19
N GLN A 577 -25.80 8.13 24.35
CA GLN A 577 -27.18 7.95 24.76
C GLN A 577 -27.42 6.58 25.39
N SER A 578 -26.86 5.53 24.81
CA SER A 578 -27.09 4.14 25.27
C SER A 578 -26.10 3.67 26.33
N SER A 579 -25.02 4.42 26.57
CA SER A 579 -23.86 3.97 27.37
C SER A 579 -23.29 2.62 26.88
N ALA A 580 -23.40 2.32 25.58
CA ALA A 580 -22.86 1.12 25.00
C ALA A 580 -21.33 1.18 24.92
N SER A 581 -20.70 0.02 24.92
CA SER A 581 -19.24 -0.09 24.85
C SER A 581 -18.71 0.38 23.48
N PRO A 582 -17.76 1.31 23.43
CA PRO A 582 -17.15 1.74 22.17
C PRO A 582 -16.33 0.62 21.50
N SER A 583 -15.98 -0.45 22.23
CA SER A 583 -15.28 -1.60 21.67
C SER A 583 -16.17 -2.54 20.86
N ALA A 584 -17.49 -2.36 20.90
CA ALA A 584 -18.47 -3.23 20.25
C ALA A 584 -19.52 -2.44 19.47
N VAL A 585 -19.09 -1.74 18.45
CA VAL A 585 -19.95 -0.99 17.53
C VAL A 585 -19.91 -1.65 16.15
N ALA A 586 -21.05 -2.22 15.74
CA ALA A 586 -21.20 -2.78 14.40
C ALA A 586 -21.91 -1.80 13.47
N LEU A 587 -21.43 -1.67 12.24
CA LEU A 587 -22.14 -0.99 11.15
C LEU A 587 -22.75 -2.04 10.23
N ILE A 588 -24.07 -1.99 10.05
CA ILE A 588 -24.83 -3.01 9.33
C ILE A 588 -25.46 -2.36 8.09
N GLY A 589 -25.15 -2.89 6.90
CA GLY A 589 -25.79 -2.48 5.67
C GLY A 589 -27.22 -3.02 5.56
N GLY A 590 -28.13 -2.21 5.01
CA GLY A 590 -29.56 -2.57 4.93
C GLY A 590 -29.86 -3.71 3.92
N GLY A 591 -28.98 -3.95 2.95
CA GLY A 591 -29.14 -4.98 1.93
C GLY A 591 -29.15 -6.42 2.44
N ALA A 592 -28.53 -6.64 3.60
CA ALA A 592 -28.48 -7.95 4.23
C ALA A 592 -29.88 -8.54 4.58
N PHE A 593 -30.93 -7.73 4.54
CA PHE A 593 -32.29 -8.11 5.02
C PHE A 593 -33.38 -7.99 3.96
N MET A 594 -33.05 -7.50 2.78
CA MET A 594 -33.97 -7.40 1.66
C MET A 594 -33.79 -8.59 0.72
N LEU A 595 -34.88 -9.28 0.40
CA LEU A 595 -34.92 -10.46 -0.45
C LEU A 595 -34.64 -10.19 -1.95
N ASP A 596 -34.30 -8.96 -2.33
CA ASP A 596 -33.99 -8.58 -3.71
C ASP A 596 -32.47 -8.65 -3.96
N GLU A 597 -32.09 -9.45 -4.93
CA GLU A 597 -30.77 -9.89 -5.35
C GLU A 597 -29.84 -8.80 -5.92
N LYS A 598 -30.03 -7.53 -5.61
CA LYS A 598 -29.15 -6.44 -6.12
C LYS A 598 -28.35 -5.82 -5.02
N ALA A 599 -27.05 -5.56 -5.31
CA ALA A 599 -26.17 -4.79 -4.46
C ALA A 599 -26.88 -3.54 -3.91
N ASN A 600 -26.93 -3.42 -2.59
CA ASN A 600 -27.64 -2.32 -1.93
C ASN A 600 -26.64 -1.16 -1.67
N PRO A 601 -26.99 0.09 -2.03
CA PRO A 601 -26.14 1.26 -1.76
C PRO A 601 -25.79 1.45 -0.28
N ALA A 602 -26.63 0.98 0.65
CA ALA A 602 -26.35 1.01 2.08
C ALA A 602 -25.17 0.11 2.48
N ASP A 603 -24.96 -1.03 1.80
CA ASP A 603 -23.84 -1.93 2.08
C ASP A 603 -22.49 -1.31 1.64
N SER A 604 -22.45 -0.69 0.46
CA SER A 604 -21.25 0.06 -0.01
C SER A 604 -20.92 1.23 0.93
N MET A 605 -21.96 1.95 1.42
CA MET A 605 -21.77 3.02 2.39
C MET A 605 -21.28 2.48 3.75
N ALA A 606 -21.85 1.37 4.24
CA ALA A 606 -21.41 0.75 5.49
C ALA A 606 -19.93 0.35 5.43
N LEU A 607 -19.52 -0.30 4.34
CA LEU A 607 -18.12 -0.65 4.12
C LEU A 607 -17.25 0.61 4.00
N GLY A 608 -17.67 1.60 3.22
CA GLY A 608 -16.94 2.85 3.02
C GLY A 608 -16.75 3.64 4.30
N ALA A 609 -17.81 3.81 5.09
CA ALA A 609 -17.74 4.51 6.39
C ALA A 609 -16.85 3.77 7.39
N SER A 610 -16.95 2.44 7.49
CA SER A 610 -16.11 1.65 8.40
C SER A 610 -14.63 1.68 8.02
N LEU A 611 -14.29 1.83 6.74
CA LEU A 611 -12.92 1.92 6.25
C LEU A 611 -12.36 3.35 6.26
N SER A 612 -13.20 4.36 6.15
CA SER A 612 -12.77 5.76 6.14
C SER A 612 -12.57 6.34 7.55
N THR A 613 -13.28 5.78 8.54
CA THR A 613 -13.18 6.22 9.94
C THR A 613 -12.21 5.35 10.73
N VAL A 614 -11.45 5.95 11.64
CA VAL A 614 -10.50 5.22 12.48
C VAL A 614 -11.14 4.97 13.85
N ASN A 615 -11.18 3.71 14.30
CA ASN A 615 -11.62 3.30 15.63
C ASN A 615 -13.07 3.71 16.02
N VAL A 616 -13.94 3.96 15.04
CA VAL A 616 -15.37 4.22 15.30
C VAL A 616 -16.17 2.91 15.29
N PHE A 617 -15.86 2.03 14.36
CA PHE A 617 -16.54 0.75 14.20
C PHE A 617 -15.59 -0.41 14.48
N SER A 618 -16.07 -1.38 15.24
CA SER A 618 -15.37 -2.64 15.53
C SER A 618 -15.79 -3.76 14.58
N GLY A 619 -16.89 -3.58 13.86
CA GLY A 619 -17.41 -4.55 12.92
C GLY A 619 -18.24 -3.93 11.80
N VAL A 620 -18.26 -4.60 10.63
CA VAL A 620 -19.17 -4.28 9.52
C VAL A 620 -19.81 -5.55 8.98
N ALA A 621 -21.14 -5.55 8.84
CA ALA A 621 -21.91 -6.66 8.28
C ALA A 621 -22.60 -6.22 6.99
N ILE A 622 -22.28 -6.88 5.87
CA ILE A 622 -22.71 -6.48 4.51
C ILE A 622 -22.94 -7.69 3.63
N SER A 623 -23.60 -7.51 2.48
CA SER A 623 -23.75 -8.53 1.44
C SER A 623 -22.41 -8.84 0.75
N ASN A 624 -22.24 -10.06 0.25
CA ASN A 624 -21.10 -10.45 -0.56
C ASN A 624 -21.09 -9.81 -1.96
N GLU A 625 -22.25 -9.36 -2.45
CA GLU A 625 -22.40 -8.65 -3.74
C GLU A 625 -22.14 -7.14 -3.62
N THR A 626 -21.68 -6.69 -2.45
CA THR A 626 -21.37 -5.28 -2.20
C THR A 626 -20.28 -4.80 -3.17
N GLU A 627 -20.55 -3.69 -3.87
CA GLU A 627 -19.51 -2.99 -4.63
C GLU A 627 -18.52 -2.31 -3.68
N PRO A 628 -17.21 -2.54 -3.87
CA PRO A 628 -16.23 -1.93 -3.00
C PRO A 628 -16.22 -0.40 -3.19
N PRO A 629 -16.24 0.36 -2.10
CA PRO A 629 -16.10 1.81 -2.19
C PRO A 629 -14.68 2.20 -2.62
N ALA A 630 -14.55 3.36 -3.27
CA ALA A 630 -13.27 3.91 -3.68
C ALA A 630 -12.45 4.42 -2.48
N VAL A 631 -12.10 3.53 -1.54
CA VAL A 631 -11.29 3.84 -0.35
C VAL A 631 -9.87 3.34 -0.54
N ARG A 632 -8.89 4.22 -0.40
CA ARG A 632 -7.47 3.85 -0.47
C ARG A 632 -7.05 3.13 0.82
N LEU A 633 -6.80 1.83 0.72
CA LEU A 633 -6.33 1.02 1.84
C LEU A 633 -4.79 1.03 1.88
N ARG A 634 -4.21 1.40 3.01
CA ARG A 634 -2.77 1.28 3.23
C ARG A 634 -2.43 -0.18 3.60
N LYS A 635 -1.61 -0.82 2.78
CA LYS A 635 -1.16 -2.21 2.99
C LYS A 635 -0.15 -2.34 4.15
N ASP A 636 0.50 -1.25 4.52
CA ASP A 636 1.58 -1.12 5.50
C ASP A 636 1.14 -0.41 6.80
N GLY A 637 -0.14 -0.10 6.95
CA GLY A 637 -0.68 0.55 8.15
C GLY A 637 -0.77 -0.38 9.37
N PRO A 638 -1.01 0.18 10.57
CA PRO A 638 -1.29 -0.62 11.77
C PRO A 638 -2.54 -1.47 11.55
N PRO A 639 -2.67 -2.64 12.24
CA PRO A 639 -3.84 -3.48 12.11
C PRO A 639 -5.10 -2.70 12.50
N ARG A 640 -6.14 -2.82 11.68
CA ARG A 640 -7.46 -2.25 11.99
C ARG A 640 -8.24 -3.24 12.83
N LEU A 641 -8.76 -2.81 13.97
CA LEU A 641 -9.63 -3.64 14.82
C LEU A 641 -11.05 -3.72 14.26
N LEU A 642 -11.18 -4.05 12.97
CA LEU A 642 -12.46 -4.14 12.25
C LEU A 642 -12.71 -5.59 11.81
N ARG A 643 -13.77 -6.22 12.33
CA ARG A 643 -14.27 -7.52 11.86
C ARG A 643 -15.24 -7.32 10.70
N VAL A 644 -15.20 -8.18 9.71
CA VAL A 644 -16.09 -8.11 8.55
C VAL A 644 -16.94 -9.37 8.50
N LEU A 645 -18.28 -9.22 8.49
CA LEU A 645 -19.23 -10.33 8.36
C LEU A 645 -19.91 -10.28 7.00
N ILE A 646 -19.78 -11.38 6.24
CA ILE A 646 -20.43 -11.52 4.93
C ILE A 646 -21.11 -12.89 4.78
N PRO A 647 -22.21 -12.99 4.00
CA PRO A 647 -22.74 -14.29 3.60
C PRO A 647 -21.80 -14.89 2.55
N SER A 648 -21.43 -16.16 2.73
CA SER A 648 -20.62 -16.90 1.76
C SER A 648 -21.08 -18.36 1.76
N PRO A 649 -21.78 -18.82 0.71
CA PRO A 649 -22.14 -20.22 0.56
C PRO A 649 -20.89 -21.11 0.53
N PRO A 650 -20.99 -22.38 0.94
CA PRO A 650 -19.88 -23.33 0.86
C PRO A 650 -19.36 -23.43 -0.58
N ASN A 651 -18.04 -23.35 -0.76
CA ASN A 651 -17.35 -23.42 -2.05
C ASN A 651 -17.57 -22.22 -2.99
N SER A 652 -18.12 -21.09 -2.52
CA SER A 652 -18.08 -19.84 -3.26
C SER A 652 -16.72 -19.15 -3.09
N GLU A 653 -16.22 -18.54 -4.16
CA GLU A 653 -15.05 -17.67 -4.08
C GLU A 653 -15.43 -16.37 -3.36
N LEU A 654 -14.53 -15.91 -2.49
CA LEU A 654 -14.70 -14.62 -1.82
C LEU A 654 -14.52 -13.48 -2.83
N PRO A 655 -15.28 -12.38 -2.69
CA PRO A 655 -15.05 -11.21 -3.52
C PRO A 655 -13.61 -10.70 -3.36
N PHE A 656 -13.01 -10.21 -4.45
CA PHE A 656 -11.63 -9.71 -4.45
C PHE A 656 -11.37 -8.66 -3.36
N TRP A 657 -12.32 -7.77 -3.10
CA TRP A 657 -12.21 -6.77 -2.05
C TRP A 657 -12.16 -7.39 -0.64
N ALA A 658 -12.90 -8.46 -0.39
CA ALA A 658 -12.91 -9.15 0.90
C ALA A 658 -11.54 -9.80 1.18
N GLU A 659 -10.94 -10.43 0.18
CA GLU A 659 -9.59 -10.97 0.30
C GLU A 659 -8.55 -9.86 0.54
N THR A 660 -8.74 -8.68 -0.05
CA THR A 660 -7.88 -7.51 0.20
C THR A 660 -7.97 -7.05 1.66
N LEU A 661 -9.17 -6.99 2.24
CA LEU A 661 -9.37 -6.65 3.65
C LEU A 661 -8.72 -7.68 4.58
N ARG A 662 -8.86 -8.96 4.27
CA ARG A 662 -8.19 -10.04 5.00
C ARG A 662 -6.68 -9.89 5.02
N ARG A 663 -6.07 -9.54 3.87
CA ARG A 663 -4.62 -9.32 3.76
C ARG A 663 -4.12 -8.16 4.61
N ILE A 664 -4.91 -7.12 4.83
CA ILE A 664 -4.55 -6.00 5.70
C ILE A 664 -4.88 -6.25 7.18
N GLY A 665 -5.42 -7.41 7.52
CA GLY A 665 -5.66 -7.86 8.89
C GLY A 665 -7.05 -7.60 9.43
N CYS A 666 -8.04 -7.31 8.59
CA CYS A 666 -9.44 -7.35 8.97
C CYS A 666 -9.92 -8.81 8.91
N PRO A 667 -10.28 -9.46 10.04
CA PRO A 667 -10.78 -10.82 10.01
C PRO A 667 -12.10 -10.89 9.27
N LEU A 668 -12.19 -11.84 8.36
CA LEU A 668 -13.36 -12.08 7.56
C LEU A 668 -14.13 -13.26 8.14
N GLN A 669 -15.32 -12.97 8.66
CA GLN A 669 -16.24 -13.98 9.19
C GLN A 669 -17.33 -14.27 8.17
N THR A 670 -17.58 -15.54 7.90
CA THR A 670 -18.55 -15.97 6.89
C THR A 670 -19.71 -16.71 7.52
N THR A 671 -20.88 -16.54 6.91
CA THR A 671 -22.11 -17.25 7.29
C THR A 671 -22.87 -17.72 6.04
N LEU A 672 -23.79 -18.66 6.18
CA LEU A 672 -24.63 -19.08 5.05
C LEU A 672 -25.59 -17.99 4.58
N THR A 673 -26.19 -17.30 5.56
CA THR A 673 -27.16 -16.22 5.29
C THR A 673 -27.05 -15.15 6.35
N LEU A 674 -27.19 -13.89 5.98
CA LEU A 674 -27.36 -12.81 6.93
C LEU A 674 -28.83 -12.62 7.29
N ASN A 675 -29.10 -12.47 8.58
CA ASN A 675 -30.41 -12.08 9.09
C ASN A 675 -30.24 -11.18 10.32
N ARG A 676 -31.32 -10.54 10.78
CA ARG A 676 -31.27 -9.57 11.88
C ARG A 676 -30.79 -10.21 13.18
N ASP A 677 -31.29 -11.42 13.47
CA ASP A 677 -30.93 -12.17 14.69
C ASP A 677 -29.41 -12.43 14.74
N LEU A 678 -28.87 -12.99 13.67
CA LEU A 678 -27.44 -13.28 13.54
C LEU A 678 -26.57 -12.01 13.62
N CYS A 679 -27.01 -10.92 12.99
CA CYS A 679 -26.25 -9.66 13.04
C CYS A 679 -26.16 -9.11 14.47
N LEU A 680 -27.23 -9.19 15.27
CA LEU A 680 -27.18 -8.73 16.66
C LEU A 680 -26.38 -9.69 17.54
N GLN A 681 -26.51 -10.98 17.37
CA GLN A 681 -25.65 -11.97 18.02
C GLN A 681 -24.18 -11.72 17.74
N TRP A 682 -23.85 -11.50 16.46
CA TRP A 682 -22.49 -11.18 16.04
C TRP A 682 -22.01 -9.83 16.59
N THR A 683 -22.87 -8.79 16.57
CA THR A 683 -22.54 -7.48 17.18
C THR A 683 -22.15 -7.63 18.63
N ARG A 684 -22.90 -8.43 19.39
CA ARG A 684 -22.56 -8.72 20.79
C ARG A 684 -21.20 -9.41 20.93
N SER A 685 -20.84 -10.32 19.99
CA SER A 685 -19.55 -11.01 20.02
C SER A 685 -18.35 -10.07 19.86
N LEU A 686 -18.56 -8.83 19.37
CA LEU A 686 -17.50 -7.82 19.26
C LEU A 686 -17.00 -7.33 20.64
N LEU A 687 -17.78 -7.50 21.70
CA LEU A 687 -17.35 -7.20 23.06
C LEU A 687 -16.15 -8.04 23.49
N ALA A 688 -16.11 -9.29 23.04
CA ALA A 688 -15.07 -10.22 23.44
C ALA A 688 -13.79 -10.07 22.60
N MET A 689 -12.66 -10.24 23.25
CA MET A 689 -11.32 -10.25 22.68
C MET A 689 -10.69 -11.64 22.77
#